data_10bf83da9da3908ad72ddaff3b9bd861
#
_entry.id   10bf83da9da3908ad72ddaff3b9bd861
#
_cell.length_a   1.000
_cell.length_b   1.000
_cell.length_c   1.000
_cell.angle_alpha   90.00
_cell.angle_beta   90.00
_cell.angle_gamma   90.00
#
_symmetry.space_group_name_H-M   'P 1'
#
loop_
_entity.id
_entity.type
_entity.pdbx_description
1 polymer ?
#
loop_
_entity_poly.entity_id
_entity_poly.type
_entity_poly.pdbx_seq_one_letter_code
_entity_poly.pdbx_strand_id
1 'polypeptide(L)'
;MGHGLGEIAGGTEILAGNGGYATATCVAQWEKACTNMVLGGSRNTAVQLVKWVARGALRMTLWVRWLRGLCLVGAILSGSVLCAAIGAVASSSYALAQSSTIVVEGNRRVEADTVRSYFRLNAGERLDNYKIDQALKALYATGLFQDVRINQSGGRLIVTVVENPVINRVAFEGNKKIKDDQLANEVQSRTRGTLSRPTVQADVQRLVEIYRRNGRFDISVEPKIIELPNNRVDLVFEIKEGDKTGVRKIIFVGNKAYGDQRLKDEIKTQETFWLISFLQQADIYDPDRIEADRDLLRRFYLKHGYADVRVVSAVSVYDPNQKGFIVTYTIEEGDRYKFGKIEVLSNVAVVDPKGLYGRLRAAPGNVYNAEAVEKSVENLSIEVARRGYPFAVVRPNGDRDLASRTINVTFLVDDGPRIYIERINVRGNTRTRDYVIRREFDVGEGDAYNRALVDRAERRLKNLNYFKSVKITNEPGSAPDRIVLNVDIEEQPTGEFSVAGGYSTADGAMAELSVAERNLLGQGQYARFAVQYGQRARGFELSFAEPFFLGYRLGVGVDLYAKTTLASNYISYDSETYGVGFRAGFALSEELSFQARYNIYQQKITLPDVLNNCQTIGIQQAFPVVPGNQCYSDGEASLAVRRELASGAVLVSSLGYTVAYSTLDNNRNPTSGLYAEFKQDFAGIGGDVNFIRSTAEARTYYELFSDVVAVFKLQGGNITGWGDKDLRMLDHFQMGPQLVRGFAPAGLGPRDLTAGTNQDPLGGTMYWGASVEAQAPFTFLPKDAGLKGAVFADVGSLWDYKGPTSWSVTGETLSPSDVNQPRASVGVGLIWNSPFGPLRFDYSIPLLKQDFDRIQQFRFGGGTKF
;
A
#
# COMPACT_ATOMS: atom_id res chain seq x y z
N MET A 1 13.79 -22.52 -49.28
CA MET A 1 15.19 -22.25 -49.66
C MET A 1 15.73 -21.27 -48.65
N GLY A 2 16.54 -21.52 -47.75
CA GLY A 2 17.59 -22.50 -47.58
C GLY A 2 18.78 -21.78 -47.00
N HIS A 3 19.24 -22.26 -45.87
CA HIS A 3 20.60 -22.16 -45.30
C HIS A 3 20.99 -20.82 -44.64
N GLY A 4 21.66 -20.79 -43.49
CA GLY A 4 22.34 -21.86 -42.78
C GLY A 4 22.86 -21.44 -41.44
N LEU A 5 23.07 -22.46 -40.63
CA LEU A 5 23.66 -22.58 -39.32
C LEU A 5 25.09 -22.06 -39.20
N GLY A 6 25.46 -21.68 -37.99
CA GLY A 6 26.85 -21.48 -37.57
C GLY A 6 27.00 -21.39 -36.06
N GLU A 7 27.08 -22.57 -35.41
CA GLU A 7 27.61 -22.73 -34.05
C GLU A 7 29.05 -22.24 -33.92
N ILE A 8 29.44 -21.74 -32.78
CA ILE A 8 30.71 -22.11 -32.11
C ILE A 8 30.53 -21.96 -30.60
N ALA A 9 30.78 -23.10 -29.95
CA ALA A 9 30.92 -23.26 -28.50
C ALA A 9 32.36 -22.92 -28.07
N GLY A 10 32.52 -22.67 -26.79
CA GLY A 10 33.78 -22.96 -26.11
C GLY A 10 34.23 -21.94 -25.08
N GLY A 11 34.33 -22.38 -23.82
CA GLY A 11 35.38 -21.96 -22.91
C GLY A 11 35.00 -21.34 -21.61
N THR A 12 34.71 -22.16 -20.63
CA THR A 12 34.82 -21.89 -19.20
C THR A 12 36.24 -21.54 -18.81
N GLU A 13 36.42 -20.50 -18.00
CA GLU A 13 37.40 -20.52 -16.92
C GLU A 13 37.08 -19.52 -15.78
N ILE A 14 37.18 -20.05 -14.57
CA ILE A 14 36.96 -19.41 -13.28
C ILE A 14 38.23 -18.64 -12.91
N LEU A 15 38.09 -17.41 -12.44
CA LEU A 15 39.00 -16.89 -11.41
C LEU A 15 38.34 -15.74 -10.59
N ALA A 16 38.42 -15.95 -9.31
CA ALA A 16 37.94 -15.03 -8.26
C ALA A 16 38.86 -13.80 -8.14
N GLY A 17 38.28 -12.67 -7.80
CA GLY A 17 39.05 -11.57 -7.24
C GLY A 17 38.48 -10.17 -7.47
N ASN A 18 38.08 -9.54 -6.38
CA ASN A 18 37.98 -8.10 -6.13
C ASN A 18 36.77 -7.30 -6.67
N GLY A 19 35.86 -7.04 -5.74
CA GLY A 19 34.79 -6.04 -5.86
C GLY A 19 35.32 -4.60 -6.04
N GLY A 20 35.29 -4.12 -7.25
CA GLY A 20 35.67 -2.74 -7.54
C GLY A 20 35.23 -2.21 -8.91
N TYR A 21 34.81 -3.07 -9.82
CA TYR A 21 34.56 -2.69 -11.23
C TYR A 21 33.10 -2.77 -11.71
N ALA A 22 32.13 -3.15 -10.84
CA ALA A 22 30.74 -3.31 -11.27
C ALA A 22 29.96 -2.00 -11.45
N THR A 23 30.42 -0.90 -10.91
CA THR A 23 29.73 0.40 -10.99
C THR A 23 30.08 1.24 -12.23
N ALA A 24 31.27 1.06 -12.79
CA ALA A 24 31.69 1.82 -13.96
C ALA A 24 31.12 1.27 -15.29
N THR A 25 30.89 -0.04 -15.38
CA THR A 25 30.31 -0.69 -16.56
C THR A 25 28.82 -0.45 -16.71
N CYS A 26 28.09 -0.30 -15.60
CA CYS A 26 26.66 0.03 -15.64
C CYS A 26 26.41 1.48 -16.14
N VAL A 27 27.27 2.42 -15.77
CA VAL A 27 27.15 3.82 -16.21
C VAL A 27 27.46 3.95 -17.70
N ALA A 28 28.45 3.22 -18.21
CA ALA A 28 28.81 3.25 -19.64
C ALA A 28 27.77 2.58 -20.55
N GLN A 29 27.07 1.55 -20.07
CA GLN A 29 25.95 0.95 -20.79
C GLN A 29 24.68 1.81 -20.76
N TRP A 30 24.47 2.56 -19.69
CA TRP A 30 23.38 3.52 -19.60
C TRP A 30 23.58 4.73 -20.54
N GLU A 31 24.80 5.21 -20.66
CA GLU A 31 25.12 6.30 -21.58
C GLU A 31 24.89 5.90 -23.06
N LYS A 32 25.18 4.66 -23.46
CA LYS A 32 24.86 4.13 -24.78
C LYS A 32 23.36 3.90 -25.00
N ALA A 33 22.62 3.50 -24.01
CA ALA A 33 21.17 3.32 -24.10
C ALA A 33 20.43 4.66 -24.19
N CYS A 34 20.85 5.67 -23.44
CA CYS A 34 20.28 7.02 -23.53
C CYS A 34 20.62 7.74 -24.86
N THR A 35 21.79 7.49 -25.41
CA THR A 35 22.19 8.13 -26.68
C THR A 35 21.40 7.60 -27.87
N ASN A 36 20.97 6.34 -27.82
CA ASN A 36 20.15 5.75 -28.90
C ASN A 36 18.65 6.09 -28.75
N MET A 37 18.18 6.58 -27.59
CA MET A 37 16.80 6.99 -27.39
C MET A 37 16.49 8.43 -27.79
N VAL A 38 17.52 9.25 -28.07
CA VAL A 38 17.39 10.71 -28.29
C VAL A 38 17.51 11.10 -29.75
N LEU A 39 17.51 10.16 -30.68
CA LEU A 39 17.60 10.46 -32.13
C LEU A 39 16.25 10.88 -32.74
N GLY A 40 15.57 11.86 -32.18
CA GLY A 40 14.31 12.41 -32.73
C GLY A 40 13.94 13.82 -32.30
N GLY A 41 14.67 14.50 -31.45
CA GLY A 41 14.35 15.84 -31.03
C GLY A 41 15.55 16.65 -30.57
N SER A 42 15.57 17.93 -30.86
CA SER A 42 16.69 18.89 -30.74
C SER A 42 17.72 18.60 -29.63
N ARG A 43 18.93 18.37 -30.05
CA ARG A 43 20.09 17.85 -29.30
C ARG A 43 20.59 18.71 -28.13
N ASN A 44 20.15 19.94 -27.94
CA ASN A 44 20.85 20.87 -27.03
C ASN A 44 20.30 20.93 -25.60
N THR A 45 19.03 20.56 -25.34
CA THR A 45 18.44 20.69 -23.99
C THR A 45 18.59 19.43 -23.14
N ALA A 46 18.49 18.25 -23.74
CA ALA A 46 18.58 16.97 -23.03
C ALA A 46 20.01 16.68 -22.54
N VAL A 47 21.03 17.05 -23.31
CA VAL A 47 22.45 16.86 -22.92
C VAL A 47 22.87 17.72 -21.74
N GLN A 48 22.28 18.90 -21.56
CA GLN A 48 22.56 19.76 -20.41
C GLN A 48 21.95 19.18 -19.13
N LEU A 49 20.75 18.61 -19.19
CA LEU A 49 20.08 18.05 -18.01
C LEU A 49 20.78 16.77 -17.53
N VAL A 50 21.19 15.89 -18.44
CA VAL A 50 21.92 14.66 -18.11
C VAL A 50 23.28 14.96 -17.50
N LYS A 51 23.99 15.99 -17.97
CA LYS A 51 25.25 16.43 -17.37
C LYS A 51 25.08 17.05 -15.98
N TRP A 52 23.94 17.66 -15.70
CA TRP A 52 23.65 18.23 -14.37
C TRP A 52 23.31 17.14 -13.35
N VAL A 53 22.52 16.13 -13.71
CA VAL A 53 22.18 15.00 -12.85
C VAL A 53 23.42 14.12 -12.57
N ALA A 54 24.27 13.88 -13.57
CA ALA A 54 25.51 13.13 -13.40
C ALA A 54 26.52 13.84 -12.48
N ARG A 55 26.59 15.16 -12.52
CA ARG A 55 27.45 15.96 -11.59
C ARG A 55 26.92 15.98 -10.16
N GLY A 56 25.59 15.88 -9.96
CA GLY A 56 24.97 15.74 -8.65
C GLY A 56 25.28 14.38 -8.00
N ALA A 57 25.22 13.31 -8.75
CA ALA A 57 25.51 11.94 -8.26
C ALA A 57 27.01 11.77 -7.90
N LEU A 58 27.94 12.38 -8.65
CA LEU A 58 29.38 12.32 -8.33
C LEU A 58 29.75 13.11 -7.05
N ARG A 59 29.05 14.18 -6.76
CA ARG A 59 29.26 14.92 -5.50
C ARG A 59 28.76 14.18 -4.26
N MET A 60 27.72 13.36 -4.42
CA MET A 60 27.16 12.57 -3.31
C MET A 60 28.08 11.41 -2.92
N THR A 61 28.80 10.79 -3.86
CA THR A 61 29.74 9.69 -3.58
C THR A 61 31.03 10.17 -2.92
N LEU A 62 31.44 11.41 -3.15
CA LEU A 62 32.60 12.03 -2.48
C LEU A 62 32.31 12.40 -1.02
N TRP A 63 31.05 12.79 -0.70
CA TRP A 63 30.62 13.10 0.66
C TRP A 63 30.56 11.88 1.57
N VAL A 64 30.11 10.74 1.04
CA VAL A 64 30.06 9.46 1.78
C VAL A 64 31.46 8.90 2.08
N ARG A 65 32.45 9.18 1.24
CA ARG A 65 33.85 8.79 1.49
C ARG A 65 34.54 9.68 2.54
N TRP A 66 34.14 10.93 2.70
CA TRP A 66 34.68 11.85 3.72
C TRP A 66 34.17 11.51 5.13
N LEU A 67 32.94 11.06 5.27
CA LEU A 67 32.34 10.64 6.54
C LEU A 67 32.93 9.31 7.06
N ARG A 68 33.42 8.42 6.18
CA ARG A 68 34.11 7.18 6.62
C ARG A 68 35.52 7.42 7.12
N GLY A 69 36.17 8.50 6.75
CA GLY A 69 37.51 8.85 7.23
C GLY A 69 37.53 9.45 8.64
N LEU A 70 36.45 10.07 9.09
CA LEU A 70 36.38 10.70 10.42
C LEU A 70 36.05 9.74 11.57
N CYS A 71 35.44 8.58 11.28
CA CYS A 71 35.15 7.57 12.30
C CYS A 71 36.35 6.68 12.66
N LEU A 72 37.42 6.64 11.85
CA LEU A 72 38.59 5.82 12.11
C LEU A 72 39.66 6.53 12.96
N VAL A 73 39.64 7.86 13.08
CA VAL A 73 40.57 8.62 13.89
C VAL A 73 40.14 8.77 15.36
N GLY A 74 38.81 8.58 15.63
CA GLY A 74 38.25 8.60 17.00
C GLY A 74 38.49 7.33 17.83
N ALA A 75 38.81 6.20 17.19
CA ALA A 75 38.98 4.91 17.87
C ALA A 75 40.42 4.62 18.31
N ILE A 76 41.42 5.44 17.96
CA ILE A 76 42.84 5.18 18.29
C ILE A 76 43.30 5.99 19.51
N LEU A 77 42.53 6.97 19.97
CA LEU A 77 42.90 7.84 21.10
C LEU A 77 42.32 7.49 22.48
N SER A 78 41.42 6.43 22.54
CA SER A 78 40.82 6.01 23.81
C SER A 78 41.41 4.69 24.39
N GLY A 79 42.44 4.10 23.77
CA GLY A 79 43.03 2.84 24.16
C GLY A 79 44.26 2.94 25.14
N SER A 80 44.71 4.13 25.49
CA SER A 80 45.99 4.28 26.19
C SER A 80 45.93 4.76 27.66
N VAL A 81 44.77 4.79 28.28
CA VAL A 81 44.61 5.23 29.70
C VAL A 81 44.17 4.11 30.65
N LEU A 82 43.92 2.88 30.18
CA LEU A 82 43.43 1.83 31.05
C LEU A 82 44.46 0.74 31.43
N CYS A 83 45.77 0.95 31.15
CA CYS A 83 46.83 -0.05 31.53
C CYS A 83 47.73 0.39 32.72
N ALA A 84 47.38 1.44 33.46
CA ALA A 84 48.25 1.90 34.55
C ALA A 84 47.69 1.75 35.99
N ALA A 85 46.61 1.00 36.19
CA ALA A 85 45.95 0.84 37.49
C ALA A 85 45.84 -0.59 38.02
N ILE A 86 46.60 -1.57 37.49
CA ILE A 86 46.67 -2.94 38.06
C ILE A 86 48.11 -3.28 38.40
N GLY A 87 48.61 -2.67 39.44
CA GLY A 87 49.95 -2.92 39.88
C GLY A 87 50.22 -2.54 41.34
N ALA A 88 49.28 -2.79 42.25
CA ALA A 88 49.60 -2.71 43.70
C ALA A 88 48.43 -3.28 44.50
N VAL A 89 48.37 -4.56 44.71
CA VAL A 89 48.00 -5.24 45.98
C VAL A 89 48.31 -6.73 45.80
N ALA A 90 49.49 -7.10 46.09
CA ALA A 90 49.87 -8.50 46.31
C ALA A 90 50.70 -8.58 47.58
N SER A 91 50.04 -8.67 48.68
CA SER A 91 50.59 -9.32 49.86
C SER A 91 49.57 -9.34 50.99
N SER A 92 48.85 -10.47 51.11
CA SER A 92 48.38 -10.89 52.42
C SER A 92 48.05 -12.38 52.38
N SER A 93 48.87 -13.09 53.03
CA SER A 93 48.61 -14.24 53.93
C SER A 93 47.94 -15.47 53.37
N TYR A 94 48.76 -16.51 53.17
CA TYR A 94 48.34 -17.91 53.08
C TYR A 94 47.57 -18.34 54.33
N ALA A 95 46.28 -18.56 54.20
CA ALA A 95 45.57 -19.46 55.10
C ALA A 95 45.43 -20.79 54.39
N LEU A 96 46.19 -21.74 54.73
CA LEU A 96 46.07 -23.15 54.38
C LEU A 96 44.77 -23.69 54.95
N ALA A 97 43.72 -23.67 54.20
CA ALA A 97 42.48 -24.37 54.47
C ALA A 97 42.59 -25.75 53.79
N GLN A 98 42.45 -26.80 54.52
CA GLN A 98 42.43 -28.22 54.12
C GLN A 98 41.41 -28.40 52.95
N SER A 99 41.91 -28.41 51.71
CA SER A 99 41.19 -28.76 50.51
C SER A 99 41.30 -30.24 50.11
N SER A 100 41.59 -31.10 51.04
CA SER A 100 42.06 -32.51 50.80
C SER A 100 40.94 -33.54 50.81
N THR A 101 39.68 -33.20 50.91
CA THR A 101 38.61 -34.22 51.03
C THR A 101 37.78 -34.45 49.74
N ILE A 102 37.89 -33.59 48.71
CA ILE A 102 37.14 -33.75 47.45
C ILE A 102 38.10 -33.96 46.29
N VAL A 103 38.03 -35.14 45.70
CA VAL A 103 38.80 -35.53 44.50
C VAL A 103 37.87 -35.45 43.34
N VAL A 104 38.25 -34.68 42.30
CA VAL A 104 37.53 -34.57 41.05
C VAL A 104 38.26 -35.37 39.99
N GLU A 105 37.56 -36.30 39.34
CA GLU A 105 38.08 -37.17 38.29
C GLU A 105 37.26 -37.03 37.02
N GLY A 106 37.93 -37.17 35.85
CA GLY A 106 37.27 -37.15 34.56
C GLY A 106 37.09 -35.74 33.95
N ASN A 107 37.45 -34.68 34.69
CA ASN A 107 37.46 -33.33 34.16
C ASN A 107 38.60 -33.12 33.14
N ARG A 108 38.31 -32.51 32.01
CA ARG A 108 39.28 -32.19 30.94
C ARG A 108 39.43 -30.72 30.69
N ARG A 109 38.33 -29.99 30.65
CA ARG A 109 38.24 -28.57 30.33
C ARG A 109 37.83 -27.73 31.56
N VAL A 110 36.94 -28.28 32.37
CA VAL A 110 36.47 -27.61 33.56
C VAL A 110 37.51 -27.85 34.67
N GLU A 111 38.01 -26.78 35.26
CA GLU A 111 38.97 -26.89 36.37
C GLU A 111 38.34 -27.60 37.56
N ALA A 112 39.13 -28.47 38.20
CA ALA A 112 38.69 -29.22 39.37
C ALA A 112 38.18 -28.30 40.49
N ASP A 113 38.78 -27.11 40.64
CA ASP A 113 38.35 -26.12 41.62
C ASP A 113 36.99 -25.54 41.35
N THR A 114 36.61 -25.42 40.06
CA THR A 114 35.25 -25.04 39.69
C THR A 114 34.22 -26.07 40.17
N VAL A 115 34.50 -27.35 39.98
CA VAL A 115 33.63 -28.44 40.49
C VAL A 115 33.60 -28.45 42.02
N ARG A 116 34.71 -28.25 42.66
CA ARG A 116 34.82 -28.18 44.14
C ARG A 116 34.02 -27.00 44.68
N SER A 117 33.91 -25.88 43.95
CA SER A 117 33.19 -24.68 44.42
C SER A 117 31.71 -24.93 44.72
N TYR A 118 31.10 -25.93 44.10
CA TYR A 118 29.70 -26.31 44.36
C TYR A 118 29.51 -27.11 45.66
N PHE A 119 30.62 -27.59 46.25
CA PHE A 119 30.62 -28.30 47.52
C PHE A 119 31.14 -27.44 48.68
N ARG A 120 31.11 -26.12 48.56
CA ARG A 120 31.56 -25.20 49.60
C ARG A 120 30.74 -25.38 50.87
N LEU A 121 31.47 -25.66 51.98
CA LEU A 121 30.93 -25.74 53.32
C LEU A 121 31.29 -24.49 54.10
N ASN A 122 30.37 -23.98 54.90
CA ASN A 122 30.72 -22.97 55.88
C ASN A 122 31.60 -23.58 56.97
N ALA A 123 32.45 -22.78 57.64
CA ALA A 123 33.34 -23.26 58.68
C ALA A 123 32.58 -23.98 59.78
N GLY A 124 32.86 -25.29 59.96
CA GLY A 124 32.20 -26.13 60.98
C GLY A 124 31.05 -27.03 60.47
N GLU A 125 30.66 -26.90 59.21
CA GLU A 125 29.62 -27.76 58.63
C GLU A 125 30.17 -29.10 58.07
N ARG A 126 29.42 -30.20 58.29
CA ARG A 126 29.71 -31.50 57.70
C ARG A 126 28.94 -31.69 56.41
N LEU A 127 29.59 -32.39 55.45
CA LEU A 127 28.94 -32.79 54.18
C LEU A 127 27.91 -33.89 54.53
N ASP A 128 26.63 -33.56 54.48
CA ASP A 128 25.57 -34.55 54.57
C ASP A 128 25.02 -34.90 53.17
N ASN A 129 24.24 -35.97 53.09
CA ASN A 129 23.64 -36.41 51.81
C ASN A 129 22.75 -35.38 51.16
N TYR A 130 22.13 -34.47 51.90
CA TYR A 130 21.29 -33.41 51.36
C TYR A 130 22.10 -32.36 50.62
N LYS A 131 23.27 -31.97 51.17
CA LYS A 131 24.16 -30.98 50.51
C LYS A 131 24.88 -31.62 49.30
N ILE A 132 25.20 -32.93 49.38
CA ILE A 132 25.71 -33.66 48.23
C ILE A 132 24.69 -33.67 47.10
N ASP A 133 23.40 -33.90 47.39
CA ASP A 133 22.33 -33.85 46.39
C ASP A 133 22.10 -32.45 45.83
N GLN A 134 22.19 -31.41 46.69
CA GLN A 134 22.11 -30.01 46.21
C GLN A 134 23.28 -29.66 45.29
N ALA A 135 24.50 -30.05 45.65
CA ALA A 135 25.69 -29.82 44.81
C ALA A 135 25.59 -30.59 43.49
N LEU A 136 25.11 -31.84 43.53
CA LEU A 136 24.86 -32.65 42.35
C LEU A 136 23.84 -31.95 41.40
N LYS A 137 22.72 -31.52 41.96
CA LYS A 137 21.71 -30.77 41.18
C LYS A 137 22.25 -29.45 40.61
N ALA A 138 23.05 -28.72 41.39
CA ALA A 138 23.70 -27.50 40.94
C ALA A 138 24.72 -27.77 39.81
N LEU A 139 25.49 -28.82 39.87
CA LEU A 139 26.41 -29.21 38.81
C LEU A 139 25.68 -29.60 37.54
N TYR A 140 24.59 -30.39 37.62
CA TYR A 140 23.76 -30.65 36.43
C TYR A 140 23.10 -29.39 35.88
N ALA A 141 22.65 -28.45 36.73
CA ALA A 141 22.05 -27.21 36.32
C ALA A 141 22.99 -26.29 35.53
N THR A 142 24.32 -26.47 35.67
CA THR A 142 25.30 -25.72 34.85
C THR A 142 25.27 -26.11 33.37
N GLY A 143 24.75 -27.30 33.04
CA GLY A 143 24.79 -27.84 31.69
C GLY A 143 26.20 -28.19 31.18
N LEU A 144 27.22 -28.18 32.03
CA LEU A 144 28.60 -28.48 31.66
C LEU A 144 28.90 -29.98 31.65
N PHE A 145 28.14 -30.79 32.38
CA PHE A 145 28.39 -32.19 32.60
C PHE A 145 27.28 -33.07 32.02
N GLN A 146 27.70 -34.15 31.37
CA GLN A 146 26.82 -35.20 30.87
C GLN A 146 26.43 -36.18 31.98
N ASP A 147 27.40 -36.52 32.83
CA ASP A 147 27.22 -37.40 33.98
C ASP A 147 28.08 -36.91 35.13
N VAL A 148 27.53 -36.99 36.34
CA VAL A 148 28.24 -36.67 37.60
C VAL A 148 27.91 -37.79 38.58
N ARG A 149 28.93 -38.54 38.95
CA ARG A 149 28.84 -39.60 39.95
C ARG A 149 29.62 -39.21 41.20
N ILE A 150 28.96 -39.33 42.33
CA ILE A 150 29.57 -38.96 43.58
C ILE A 150 29.66 -40.24 44.45
N ASN A 151 30.89 -40.66 44.74
CA ASN A 151 31.17 -41.83 45.58
C ASN A 151 31.94 -41.39 46.82
N GLN A 152 31.64 -42.00 47.96
CA GLN A 152 32.36 -41.75 49.19
C GLN A 152 33.22 -43.01 49.50
N SER A 153 34.52 -42.83 49.53
CA SER A 153 35.46 -43.91 49.81
C SER A 153 36.58 -43.45 50.77
N GLY A 154 36.79 -44.12 51.89
CA GLY A 154 37.87 -43.82 52.78
C GLY A 154 37.91 -42.38 53.34
N GLY A 155 36.74 -41.78 53.57
CA GLY A 155 36.64 -40.41 54.10
C GLY A 155 36.85 -39.25 53.05
N ARG A 156 37.08 -39.67 51.81
CA ARG A 156 37.21 -38.75 50.67
C ARG A 156 35.96 -38.82 49.79
N LEU A 157 35.51 -37.69 49.29
CA LEU A 157 34.44 -37.63 48.31
C LEU A 157 35.04 -37.62 46.90
N ILE A 158 34.76 -38.64 46.12
CA ILE A 158 35.24 -38.76 44.72
C ILE A 158 34.07 -38.31 43.82
N VAL A 159 34.26 -37.20 43.09
CA VAL A 159 33.32 -36.67 42.15
C VAL A 159 33.82 -36.97 40.73
N THR A 160 33.29 -38.02 40.13
CA THR A 160 33.63 -38.39 38.73
C THR A 160 32.69 -37.65 37.82
N VAL A 161 33.24 -36.82 36.95
CA VAL A 161 32.45 -35.98 35.97
C VAL A 161 32.74 -36.42 34.55
N VAL A 162 31.70 -36.42 33.73
CA VAL A 162 31.79 -36.56 32.29
C VAL A 162 31.34 -35.24 31.70
N GLU A 163 32.25 -34.50 31.08
CA GLU A 163 31.98 -33.22 30.54
C GLU A 163 31.13 -33.31 29.26
N ASN A 164 30.13 -32.46 29.14
CA ASN A 164 29.40 -32.30 27.90
C ASN A 164 30.33 -31.80 26.78
N PRO A 165 30.22 -32.33 25.57
CA PRO A 165 31.04 -31.89 24.43
C PRO A 165 30.72 -30.45 24.05
N VAL A 166 31.68 -29.80 23.41
CA VAL A 166 31.53 -28.44 22.89
C VAL A 166 31.05 -28.51 21.45
N ILE A 167 30.05 -27.70 21.15
CA ILE A 167 29.52 -27.53 19.79
C ILE A 167 30.58 -26.82 18.94
N ASN A 168 31.13 -27.52 17.97
CA ASN A 168 32.07 -26.95 17.00
C ASN A 168 31.32 -26.16 15.93
N ARG A 169 30.21 -26.68 15.42
CA ARG A 169 29.38 -26.07 14.39
C ARG A 169 27.94 -26.47 14.60
N VAL A 170 27.02 -25.48 14.35
CA VAL A 170 25.58 -25.74 14.18
C VAL A 170 25.29 -25.62 12.69
N ALA A 171 24.69 -26.64 12.11
CA ALA A 171 24.33 -26.66 10.69
C ALA A 171 22.87 -27.09 10.52
N PHE A 172 22.25 -26.62 9.42
CA PHE A 172 20.90 -26.99 9.03
C PHE A 172 20.98 -27.68 7.68
N GLU A 173 20.29 -28.81 7.53
CA GLU A 173 20.22 -29.56 6.29
C GLU A 173 18.79 -29.83 5.89
N GLY A 174 18.47 -29.63 4.60
CA GLY A 174 17.11 -29.85 4.06
C GLY A 174 16.20 -28.63 4.10
N ASN A 175 16.63 -27.52 4.67
CA ASN A 175 15.89 -26.25 4.74
C ASN A 175 15.97 -25.48 3.41
N LYS A 176 15.04 -25.71 2.51
CA LYS A 176 14.99 -25.06 1.18
C LYS A 176 14.25 -23.72 1.19
N LYS A 177 13.37 -23.51 2.17
CA LYS A 177 12.44 -22.35 2.22
C LYS A 177 12.84 -21.28 3.21
N ILE A 178 13.45 -21.66 4.32
CA ILE A 178 13.95 -20.73 5.34
C ILE A 178 15.48 -20.79 5.31
N LYS A 179 16.12 -19.63 5.28
CA LYS A 179 17.58 -19.53 5.22
C LYS A 179 18.23 -19.87 6.56
N ASP A 180 19.44 -20.40 6.52
CA ASP A 180 20.23 -20.77 7.70
C ASP A 180 20.35 -19.62 8.70
N ASP A 181 20.57 -18.39 8.24
CA ASP A 181 20.70 -17.21 9.11
C ASP A 181 19.43 -16.95 9.94
N GLN A 182 18.26 -17.22 9.38
CA GLN A 182 16.98 -17.07 10.08
C GLN A 182 16.81 -18.16 11.12
N LEU A 183 17.12 -19.41 10.78
CA LEU A 183 17.06 -20.56 11.70
C LEU A 183 18.09 -20.44 12.82
N ALA A 184 19.30 -19.98 12.51
CA ALA A 184 20.37 -19.78 13.48
C ALA A 184 20.04 -18.72 14.55
N ASN A 185 19.20 -17.73 14.22
CA ASN A 185 18.77 -16.72 15.18
C ASN A 185 17.77 -17.24 16.21
N GLU A 186 17.03 -18.28 15.87
CA GLU A 186 15.98 -18.85 16.72
C GLU A 186 16.46 -19.96 17.65
N VAL A 187 17.54 -20.66 17.29
CA VAL A 187 18.12 -21.71 18.16
C VAL A 187 18.99 -21.11 19.25
N GLN A 188 18.95 -21.71 20.43
CA GLN A 188 19.79 -21.32 21.56
C GLN A 188 21.16 -21.99 21.53
N SER A 189 21.25 -23.16 20.89
CA SER A 189 22.52 -23.85 20.69
C SER A 189 23.44 -23.01 19.82
N ARG A 190 24.60 -22.63 20.34
CA ARG A 190 25.57 -21.76 19.66
C ARG A 190 26.91 -22.48 19.47
N THR A 191 27.59 -22.14 18.39
CA THR A 191 29.00 -22.54 18.16
C THR A 191 29.86 -22.13 19.36
N ARG A 192 30.73 -23.00 19.81
CA ARG A 192 31.57 -22.91 21.02
C ARG A 192 30.77 -23.00 22.34
N GLY A 193 29.47 -23.21 22.29
CA GLY A 193 28.64 -23.51 23.46
C GLY A 193 28.79 -25.00 23.89
N THR A 194 28.32 -25.32 25.09
CA THR A 194 28.26 -26.71 25.58
C THR A 194 27.03 -27.40 25.02
N LEU A 195 27.13 -28.61 24.55
CA LEU A 195 25.99 -29.39 24.08
C LEU A 195 25.11 -29.77 25.29
N SER A 196 23.87 -29.31 25.28
CA SER A 196 22.85 -29.69 26.25
C SER A 196 21.69 -30.36 25.52
N ARG A 197 21.41 -31.61 25.81
CA ARG A 197 20.30 -32.35 25.18
C ARG A 197 18.93 -31.66 25.38
N PRO A 198 18.60 -31.14 26.59
CA PRO A 198 17.36 -30.38 26.79
C PRO A 198 17.26 -29.12 25.90
N THR A 199 18.39 -28.40 25.74
CA THR A 199 18.45 -27.21 24.88
C THR A 199 18.28 -27.59 23.43
N VAL A 200 18.93 -28.66 22.96
CA VAL A 200 18.75 -29.15 21.57
C VAL A 200 17.31 -29.54 21.31
N GLN A 201 16.65 -30.19 22.30
CA GLN A 201 15.24 -30.55 22.14
C GLN A 201 14.30 -29.33 22.12
N ALA A 202 14.59 -28.32 22.92
CA ALA A 202 13.88 -27.05 22.88
C ALA A 202 14.11 -26.32 21.54
N ASP A 203 15.30 -26.40 20.97
CA ASP A 203 15.62 -25.86 19.66
C ASP A 203 14.86 -26.56 18.54
N VAL A 204 14.74 -27.89 18.61
CA VAL A 204 13.90 -28.67 17.68
C VAL A 204 12.45 -28.14 17.71
N GLN A 205 11.89 -27.91 18.91
CA GLN A 205 10.54 -27.41 19.04
C GLN A 205 10.40 -25.99 18.46
N ARG A 206 11.38 -25.11 18.66
CA ARG A 206 11.38 -23.78 18.08
C ARG A 206 11.44 -23.84 16.54
N LEU A 207 12.33 -24.68 16.00
CA LEU A 207 12.42 -24.87 14.56
C LEU A 207 11.11 -25.41 13.99
N VAL A 208 10.48 -26.40 14.63
CA VAL A 208 9.16 -26.90 14.24
C VAL A 208 8.12 -25.80 14.25
N GLU A 209 8.11 -24.94 15.30
CA GLU A 209 7.16 -23.86 15.43
C GLU A 209 7.32 -22.81 14.34
N ILE A 210 8.54 -22.45 13.95
CA ILE A 210 8.80 -21.52 12.83
C ILE A 210 8.22 -22.04 11.53
N TYR A 211 8.44 -23.32 11.23
CA TYR A 211 7.90 -23.94 10.03
C TYR A 211 6.37 -24.04 10.07
N ARG A 212 5.78 -24.32 11.25
CA ARG A 212 4.32 -24.32 11.45
C ARG A 212 3.71 -22.93 11.22
N ARG A 213 4.34 -21.87 11.73
CA ARG A 213 3.92 -20.47 11.45
C ARG A 213 4.02 -20.13 9.97
N ASN A 214 4.94 -20.77 9.25
CA ASN A 214 5.04 -20.68 7.80
C ASN A 214 4.10 -21.65 7.05
N GLY A 215 3.16 -22.26 7.77
CA GLY A 215 2.12 -23.14 7.21
C GLY A 215 2.59 -24.55 6.85
N ARG A 216 3.67 -25.04 7.45
CA ARG A 216 4.20 -26.39 7.21
C ARG A 216 4.05 -27.22 8.46
N PHE A 217 2.94 -27.94 8.57
CA PHE A 217 2.64 -28.76 9.75
C PHE A 217 3.24 -30.17 9.68
N ASP A 218 3.58 -30.65 8.50
CA ASP A 218 4.20 -31.96 8.24
C ASP A 218 5.73 -31.92 8.38
N ILE A 219 6.24 -30.93 9.14
CA ILE A 219 7.65 -30.73 9.41
C ILE A 219 8.19 -31.80 10.34
N SER A 220 9.32 -32.40 10.00
CA SER A 220 10.15 -33.19 10.91
C SER A 220 11.54 -32.58 11.03
N VAL A 221 12.00 -32.40 12.27
CA VAL A 221 13.34 -31.89 12.57
C VAL A 221 14.04 -32.92 13.46
N GLU A 222 15.10 -33.51 12.95
CA GLU A 222 15.88 -34.49 13.65
C GLU A 222 17.29 -33.96 13.95
N PRO A 223 17.66 -33.80 15.24
CA PRO A 223 19.03 -33.39 15.59
C PRO A 223 19.99 -34.53 15.44
N LYS A 224 21.03 -34.35 14.63
CA LYS A 224 22.17 -35.29 14.50
C LYS A 224 23.39 -34.71 15.19
N ILE A 225 23.98 -35.52 16.09
CA ILE A 225 25.20 -35.15 16.81
C ILE A 225 26.33 -35.97 16.21
N ILE A 226 27.30 -35.31 15.60
CA ILE A 226 28.46 -35.90 14.98
C ILE A 226 29.65 -35.67 15.91
N GLU A 227 30.17 -36.77 16.49
CA GLU A 227 31.31 -36.70 17.39
C GLU A 227 32.60 -36.41 16.64
N LEU A 228 33.38 -35.49 17.19
CA LEU A 228 34.68 -35.07 16.68
C LEU A 228 35.77 -35.32 17.75
N PRO A 229 37.07 -35.44 17.35
CA PRO A 229 38.18 -35.52 18.30
C PRO A 229 38.18 -34.35 19.30
N ASN A 230 38.74 -34.58 20.49
CA ASN A 230 38.88 -33.60 21.59
C ASN A 230 37.53 -33.12 22.21
N ASN A 231 36.58 -34.05 22.45
CA ASN A 231 35.29 -33.80 23.07
C ASN A 231 34.51 -32.64 22.41
N ARG A 232 34.54 -32.58 21.07
CA ARG A 232 33.77 -31.64 20.26
C ARG A 232 32.71 -32.40 19.47
N VAL A 233 31.62 -31.66 19.10
CA VAL A 233 30.57 -32.23 18.28
C VAL A 233 30.13 -31.20 17.25
N ASP A 234 29.74 -31.66 16.08
CA ASP A 234 28.91 -30.89 15.15
C ASP A 234 27.45 -31.25 15.40
N LEU A 235 26.62 -30.22 15.58
CA LEU A 235 25.18 -30.36 15.73
C LEU A 235 24.52 -30.02 14.39
N VAL A 236 23.89 -31.00 13.78
CA VAL A 236 23.20 -30.86 12.51
C VAL A 236 21.71 -31.06 12.74
N PHE A 237 20.90 -30.10 12.38
CA PHE A 237 19.45 -30.26 12.34
C PHE A 237 19.03 -30.68 10.93
N GLU A 238 18.66 -31.97 10.77
CA GLU A 238 18.10 -32.47 9.52
C GLU A 238 16.63 -32.14 9.48
N ILE A 239 16.23 -31.28 8.48
CA ILE A 239 14.92 -30.73 8.35
C ILE A 239 14.23 -31.34 7.13
N LYS A 240 13.07 -31.96 7.35
CA LYS A 240 12.17 -32.40 6.30
C LYS A 240 10.99 -31.46 6.33
N GLU A 241 10.97 -30.46 5.43
CA GLU A 241 10.06 -29.32 5.48
C GLU A 241 8.58 -29.66 5.29
N GLY A 242 8.28 -30.85 4.74
CA GLY A 242 6.89 -31.22 4.40
C GLY A 242 6.26 -30.32 3.34
N ASP A 243 5.01 -30.57 3.00
CA ASP A 243 4.22 -29.73 2.11
C ASP A 243 3.53 -28.58 2.86
N LYS A 244 3.16 -27.53 2.13
CA LYS A 244 2.37 -26.44 2.67
C LYS A 244 0.98 -26.93 3.08
N THR A 245 0.61 -26.72 4.33
CA THR A 245 -0.68 -27.16 4.87
C THR A 245 -1.65 -26.00 4.85
N GLY A 246 -2.67 -26.12 4.02
CA GLY A 246 -3.70 -25.08 3.85
C GLY A 246 -4.98 -25.40 4.63
N VAL A 247 -5.89 -24.43 4.65
CA VAL A 247 -7.26 -24.58 5.12
C VAL A 247 -8.11 -25.12 3.96
N ARG A 248 -8.63 -26.32 4.10
CA ARG A 248 -9.44 -26.99 3.05
C ARG A 248 -10.90 -26.59 3.11
N LYS A 249 -11.42 -26.38 4.31
CA LYS A 249 -12.83 -26.04 4.49
C LYS A 249 -13.03 -25.18 5.73
N ILE A 250 -13.92 -24.20 5.58
CA ILE A 250 -14.39 -23.35 6.68
C ILE A 250 -15.88 -23.57 6.83
N ILE A 251 -16.30 -23.92 8.04
CA ILE A 251 -17.67 -24.26 8.39
C ILE A 251 -18.17 -23.29 9.45
N PHE A 252 -19.37 -22.80 9.28
CA PHE A 252 -20.06 -22.00 10.29
C PHE A 252 -21.22 -22.80 10.85
N VAL A 253 -21.42 -22.74 12.16
CA VAL A 253 -22.50 -23.41 12.86
C VAL A 253 -23.26 -22.36 13.69
N GLY A 254 -24.58 -22.33 13.53
CA GLY A 254 -25.45 -21.40 14.24
C GLY A 254 -25.73 -20.08 13.51
N ASN A 255 -25.13 -19.85 12.35
CA ASN A 255 -25.36 -18.70 11.49
C ASN A 255 -26.69 -18.83 10.73
N LYS A 256 -27.74 -18.23 11.22
CA LYS A 256 -29.07 -18.22 10.59
C LYS A 256 -29.33 -16.98 9.75
N ALA A 257 -28.77 -15.85 10.16
CA ALA A 257 -28.98 -14.55 9.52
C ALA A 257 -28.14 -14.34 8.28
N TYR A 258 -26.93 -14.88 8.27
CA TYR A 258 -25.99 -14.73 7.14
C TYR A 258 -25.48 -16.10 6.69
N GLY A 259 -25.46 -16.31 5.38
CA GLY A 259 -24.92 -17.55 4.80
C GLY A 259 -23.40 -17.66 4.98
N ASP A 260 -22.91 -18.90 4.90
CA ASP A 260 -21.48 -19.22 5.07
C ASP A 260 -20.58 -18.38 4.18
N GLN A 261 -20.99 -18.16 2.92
CA GLN A 261 -20.21 -17.38 1.97
C GLN A 261 -20.02 -15.94 2.47
N ARG A 262 -21.07 -15.31 3.00
CA ARG A 262 -20.99 -13.94 3.54
C ARG A 262 -20.03 -13.86 4.72
N LEU A 263 -20.04 -14.87 5.59
CA LEU A 263 -19.16 -14.91 6.75
C LEU A 263 -17.70 -15.24 6.37
N LYS A 264 -17.50 -16.09 5.36
CA LYS A 264 -16.15 -16.32 4.78
C LYS A 264 -15.53 -15.05 4.24
N ASP A 265 -16.34 -14.12 3.79
CA ASP A 265 -15.91 -12.85 3.21
C ASP A 265 -15.43 -11.82 4.26
N GLU A 266 -15.86 -11.98 5.51
CA GLU A 266 -15.49 -11.09 6.59
C GLU A 266 -14.21 -11.53 7.30
N ILE A 267 -13.84 -12.79 7.19
CA ILE A 267 -12.61 -13.34 7.79
C ILE A 267 -11.42 -13.26 6.85
N LYS A 268 -10.23 -13.30 7.42
CA LYS A 268 -8.97 -13.27 6.66
C LYS A 268 -8.49 -14.65 6.24
N THR A 269 -8.88 -15.69 6.99
CA THR A 269 -8.54 -17.07 6.64
C THR A 269 -9.40 -17.53 5.48
N GLN A 270 -8.77 -18.21 4.52
CA GLN A 270 -9.41 -18.60 3.27
C GLN A 270 -9.22 -20.07 2.97
N GLU A 271 -10.14 -20.63 2.18
CA GLU A 271 -10.03 -22.00 1.68
C GLU A 271 -9.04 -22.09 0.54
N THR A 272 -8.21 -23.14 0.51
CA THR A 272 -7.27 -23.38 -0.59
C THR A 272 -8.01 -23.69 -1.88
N PHE A 273 -7.84 -22.85 -2.89
CA PHE A 273 -8.43 -23.05 -4.22
C PHE A 273 -7.34 -23.48 -5.21
N TRP A 274 -7.52 -24.64 -5.84
CA TRP A 274 -6.48 -25.30 -6.64
C TRP A 274 -5.92 -24.44 -7.79
N LEU A 275 -6.75 -23.59 -8.41
CA LEU A 275 -6.37 -22.79 -9.58
C LEU A 275 -5.47 -21.60 -9.23
N ILE A 276 -5.60 -21.05 -8.02
CA ILE A 276 -4.90 -19.85 -7.59
C ILE A 276 -4.07 -20.06 -6.33
N SER A 277 -3.94 -21.32 -5.86
CA SER A 277 -3.22 -21.64 -4.60
C SER A 277 -1.75 -21.19 -4.61
N PHE A 278 -1.12 -21.08 -5.78
CA PHE A 278 0.25 -20.61 -5.92
C PHE A 278 0.38 -19.10 -5.69
N LEU A 279 -0.70 -18.33 -5.74
CA LEU A 279 -0.77 -16.89 -5.49
C LEU A 279 -1.36 -16.55 -4.12
N GLN A 280 -2.06 -17.50 -3.48
CA GLN A 280 -2.69 -17.31 -2.18
C GLN A 280 -1.66 -17.49 -1.04
N GLN A 281 -1.73 -16.61 -0.03
CA GLN A 281 -1.03 -16.76 1.24
C GLN A 281 -2.01 -16.88 2.42
N ALA A 282 -3.24 -16.46 2.23
CA ALA A 282 -4.30 -16.46 3.23
C ALA A 282 -4.93 -17.85 3.45
N ASP A 283 -4.65 -18.79 2.55
CA ASP A 283 -5.05 -20.20 2.63
C ASP A 283 -4.14 -21.02 3.57
N ILE A 284 -2.99 -20.50 4.01
CA ILE A 284 -2.12 -21.19 4.97
C ILE A 284 -2.79 -21.19 6.33
N TYR A 285 -2.80 -22.33 7.00
CA TYR A 285 -3.29 -22.41 8.37
C TYR A 285 -2.43 -21.59 9.33
N ASP A 286 -3.08 -20.70 10.08
CA ASP A 286 -2.46 -19.82 11.07
C ASP A 286 -3.40 -19.64 12.28
N PRO A 287 -3.05 -20.16 13.47
CA PRO A 287 -3.91 -20.07 14.65
C PRO A 287 -4.19 -18.63 15.10
N ASP A 288 -3.21 -17.74 15.01
CA ASP A 288 -3.36 -16.35 15.44
C ASP A 288 -4.35 -15.62 14.52
N ARG A 289 -4.34 -15.96 13.22
CA ARG A 289 -5.29 -15.43 12.25
C ARG A 289 -6.71 -15.91 12.54
N ILE A 290 -6.89 -17.18 12.90
CA ILE A 290 -8.20 -17.74 13.25
C ILE A 290 -8.79 -17.04 14.48
N GLU A 291 -7.96 -16.71 15.47
CA GLU A 291 -8.43 -15.94 16.63
C GLU A 291 -8.79 -14.50 16.25
N ALA A 292 -8.01 -13.87 15.38
CA ALA A 292 -8.34 -12.55 14.83
C ALA A 292 -9.64 -12.59 13.99
N ASP A 293 -9.93 -13.67 13.30
CA ASP A 293 -11.16 -13.86 12.54
C ASP A 293 -12.40 -13.94 13.42
N ARG A 294 -12.29 -14.48 14.63
CA ARG A 294 -13.38 -14.44 15.64
C ARG A 294 -13.79 -13.00 15.96
N ASP A 295 -12.82 -12.12 16.14
CA ASP A 295 -13.07 -10.70 16.39
C ASP A 295 -13.69 -10.00 15.17
N LEU A 296 -13.26 -10.36 13.96
CA LEU A 296 -13.85 -9.83 12.73
C LEU A 296 -15.31 -10.23 12.60
N LEU A 297 -15.64 -11.52 12.80
CA LEU A 297 -17.01 -12.02 12.82
C LEU A 297 -17.86 -11.30 13.86
N ARG A 298 -17.36 -11.15 15.08
CA ARG A 298 -18.05 -10.45 16.15
C ARG A 298 -18.34 -8.99 15.76
N ARG A 299 -17.37 -8.26 15.23
CA ARG A 299 -17.54 -6.88 14.76
C ARG A 299 -18.54 -6.77 13.63
N PHE A 300 -18.50 -7.72 12.69
CA PHE A 300 -19.46 -7.79 11.59
C PHE A 300 -20.90 -7.87 12.11
N TYR A 301 -21.19 -8.80 12.99
CA TYR A 301 -22.53 -8.94 13.58
C TYR A 301 -22.96 -7.72 14.40
N LEU A 302 -22.06 -7.15 15.20
CA LEU A 302 -22.31 -5.91 15.99
C LEU A 302 -22.63 -4.71 15.07
N LYS A 303 -22.02 -4.65 13.90
CA LYS A 303 -22.29 -3.62 12.88
C LYS A 303 -23.68 -3.79 12.25
N HIS A 304 -24.20 -5.01 12.20
CA HIS A 304 -25.47 -5.34 11.54
C HIS A 304 -26.65 -5.53 12.49
N GLY A 305 -26.49 -5.15 13.75
CA GLY A 305 -27.58 -5.10 14.72
C GLY A 305 -27.62 -6.25 15.73
N TYR A 306 -26.71 -7.18 15.67
CA TYR A 306 -26.70 -8.33 16.59
C TYR A 306 -25.85 -8.01 17.82
N ALA A 307 -26.43 -7.29 18.76
CA ALA A 307 -25.71 -6.81 19.95
C ALA A 307 -25.29 -7.92 20.92
N ASP A 308 -25.99 -9.05 20.90
CA ASP A 308 -25.75 -10.20 21.79
C ASP A 308 -24.91 -11.30 21.16
N VAL A 309 -24.34 -11.06 19.97
CA VAL A 309 -23.55 -12.07 19.25
C VAL A 309 -22.36 -12.58 20.06
N ARG A 310 -22.19 -13.90 20.05
CA ARG A 310 -21.04 -14.58 20.62
C ARG A 310 -20.46 -15.55 19.61
N VAL A 311 -19.17 -15.44 19.33
CA VAL A 311 -18.44 -16.51 18.64
C VAL A 311 -17.89 -17.44 19.71
N VAL A 312 -18.61 -18.53 19.93
CA VAL A 312 -18.37 -19.44 21.07
C VAL A 312 -17.04 -20.15 20.93
N SER A 313 -16.75 -20.65 19.73
CA SER A 313 -15.51 -21.38 19.47
C SER A 313 -15.06 -21.27 18.03
N ALA A 314 -13.74 -21.41 17.82
CA ALA A 314 -13.10 -21.66 16.55
C ALA A 314 -12.22 -22.90 16.69
N VAL A 315 -12.66 -24.01 16.13
CA VAL A 315 -11.97 -25.30 16.24
C VAL A 315 -11.36 -25.65 14.90
N SER A 316 -10.07 -25.99 14.90
CA SER A 316 -9.32 -26.39 13.71
C SER A 316 -8.91 -27.85 13.85
N VAL A 317 -9.34 -28.67 12.91
CA VAL A 317 -9.03 -30.11 12.87
C VAL A 317 -8.28 -30.41 11.58
N TYR A 318 -7.13 -31.08 11.71
CA TYR A 318 -6.40 -31.56 10.55
C TYR A 318 -7.06 -32.81 9.97
N ASP A 319 -7.39 -32.80 8.69
CA ASP A 319 -7.93 -33.94 7.94
C ASP A 319 -6.79 -34.58 7.12
N PRO A 320 -6.34 -35.79 7.48
CA PRO A 320 -5.29 -36.49 6.75
C PRO A 320 -5.69 -36.84 5.30
N ASN A 321 -6.97 -37.07 5.03
CA ASN A 321 -7.46 -37.42 3.69
C ASN A 321 -7.37 -36.24 2.73
N GLN A 322 -7.67 -35.04 3.23
CA GLN A 322 -7.62 -33.81 2.44
C GLN A 322 -6.27 -33.08 2.56
N LYS A 323 -5.35 -33.60 3.40
CA LYS A 323 -4.06 -32.99 3.70
C LYS A 323 -4.16 -31.50 4.04
N GLY A 324 -5.09 -31.16 4.94
CA GLY A 324 -5.30 -29.77 5.33
C GLY A 324 -6.23 -29.61 6.53
N PHE A 325 -6.45 -28.38 6.96
CA PHE A 325 -7.27 -28.07 8.12
C PHE A 325 -8.72 -27.79 7.73
N ILE A 326 -9.64 -28.28 8.55
CA ILE A 326 -11.05 -27.89 8.58
C ILE A 326 -11.23 -26.98 9.79
N VAL A 327 -11.67 -25.75 9.54
CA VAL A 327 -11.92 -24.74 10.60
C VAL A 327 -13.42 -24.60 10.79
N THR A 328 -13.88 -24.76 12.04
CA THR A 328 -15.31 -24.64 12.38
C THR A 328 -15.50 -23.50 13.38
N TYR A 329 -16.29 -22.50 12.98
CA TYR A 329 -16.71 -21.39 13.86
C TYR A 329 -18.12 -21.68 14.37
N THR A 330 -18.32 -21.64 15.69
CA THR A 330 -19.65 -21.77 16.31
C THR A 330 -20.12 -20.38 16.75
N ILE A 331 -21.26 -19.95 16.23
CA ILE A 331 -21.81 -18.61 16.44
C ILE A 331 -23.17 -18.71 17.11
N GLU A 332 -23.36 -17.90 18.14
CA GLU A 332 -24.66 -17.59 18.73
C GLU A 332 -25.00 -16.14 18.33
N GLU A 333 -25.92 -15.96 17.38
CA GLU A 333 -26.20 -14.65 16.79
C GLU A 333 -26.94 -13.70 17.75
N GLY A 334 -27.86 -14.24 18.55
CA GLY A 334 -28.81 -13.45 19.30
C GLY A 334 -29.88 -12.79 18.44
N ASP A 335 -30.61 -11.84 19.01
CA ASP A 335 -31.63 -11.07 18.31
C ASP A 335 -31.03 -9.86 17.58
N ARG A 336 -31.71 -9.44 16.52
CA ARG A 336 -31.35 -8.23 15.77
C ARG A 336 -32.07 -7.03 16.35
N TYR A 337 -31.30 -6.03 16.78
CA TYR A 337 -31.76 -4.81 17.38
C TYR A 337 -31.77 -3.62 16.41
N LYS A 338 -32.64 -2.66 16.69
CA LYS A 338 -32.64 -1.32 16.10
C LYS A 338 -32.28 -0.27 17.17
N PHE A 339 -31.86 0.90 16.71
CA PHE A 339 -31.77 2.03 17.63
C PHE A 339 -33.18 2.45 18.09
N GLY A 340 -33.38 2.48 19.38
CA GLY A 340 -34.56 3.07 20.03
C GLY A 340 -34.40 4.59 20.15
N LYS A 341 -34.63 5.11 21.33
CA LYS A 341 -34.42 6.52 21.66
C LYS A 341 -32.91 6.82 21.72
N ILE A 342 -32.50 7.90 21.07
CA ILE A 342 -31.13 8.41 21.16
C ILE A 342 -31.17 9.76 21.86
N GLU A 343 -30.44 9.87 22.96
CA GLU A 343 -30.36 11.07 23.78
C GLU A 343 -28.93 11.51 23.97
N VAL A 344 -28.74 12.82 24.04
CA VAL A 344 -27.49 13.43 24.49
C VAL A 344 -27.80 14.21 25.76
N LEU A 345 -27.17 13.82 26.86
CA LEU A 345 -27.27 14.50 28.15
C LEU A 345 -25.93 15.14 28.47
N SER A 346 -25.95 16.36 28.96
CA SER A 346 -24.74 17.07 29.36
C SER A 346 -24.80 17.48 30.80
N ASN A 347 -23.83 17.03 31.59
CA ASN A 347 -23.61 17.52 32.96
C ASN A 347 -22.70 18.77 32.97
N VAL A 348 -22.19 19.17 31.79
CA VAL A 348 -21.43 20.41 31.62
C VAL A 348 -22.41 21.53 31.31
N ALA A 349 -22.59 22.46 32.25
CA ALA A 349 -23.68 23.44 32.28
C ALA A 349 -23.81 24.33 31.00
N VAL A 350 -22.72 24.56 30.27
CA VAL A 350 -22.72 25.48 29.12
C VAL A 350 -22.82 24.73 27.76
N VAL A 351 -22.72 23.40 27.79
CA VAL A 351 -22.82 22.61 26.54
C VAL A 351 -24.31 22.28 26.33
N ASP A 352 -24.91 22.99 25.37
CA ASP A 352 -26.29 22.69 24.93
C ASP A 352 -26.30 21.36 24.14
N PRO A 353 -26.99 20.33 24.66
CA PRO A 353 -27.14 19.03 23.99
C PRO A 353 -27.78 19.12 22.62
N LYS A 354 -28.71 20.09 22.41
CA LYS A 354 -29.41 20.24 21.14
C LYS A 354 -28.47 20.50 19.96
N GLY A 355 -27.43 21.29 20.19
CA GLY A 355 -26.41 21.57 19.17
C GLY A 355 -25.47 20.41 18.86
N LEU A 356 -25.57 19.28 19.59
CA LEU A 356 -24.71 18.10 19.40
C LEU A 356 -25.34 17.01 18.54
N TYR A 357 -26.67 16.99 18.39
CA TYR A 357 -27.39 15.96 17.63
C TYR A 357 -26.94 15.84 16.19
N GLY A 358 -26.55 16.94 15.53
CA GLY A 358 -26.03 16.93 14.17
C GLY A 358 -24.69 16.21 14.00
N ARG A 359 -24.01 15.84 15.09
CA ARG A 359 -22.73 15.10 15.09
C ARG A 359 -22.90 13.59 15.29
N LEU A 360 -24.12 13.15 15.60
CA LEU A 360 -24.42 11.74 15.78
C LEU A 360 -24.42 11.00 14.42
N ARG A 361 -23.84 9.83 14.42
CA ARG A 361 -23.92 8.86 13.30
C ARG A 361 -25.02 7.81 13.55
N ALA A 362 -25.46 7.67 14.78
CA ALA A 362 -26.60 6.83 15.15
C ALA A 362 -27.90 7.62 14.98
N ALA A 363 -28.94 7.00 14.43
CA ALA A 363 -30.27 7.61 14.26
C ALA A 363 -31.36 6.64 14.73
N PRO A 364 -32.41 7.13 15.41
CA PRO A 364 -33.53 6.31 15.87
C PRO A 364 -34.20 5.54 14.73
N GLY A 365 -34.59 4.29 14.96
CA GLY A 365 -35.24 3.41 13.98
C GLY A 365 -34.29 2.69 13.02
N ASN A 366 -33.06 3.15 12.86
CA ASN A 366 -32.05 2.45 12.06
C ASN A 366 -31.61 1.17 12.77
N VAL A 367 -31.02 0.24 12.00
CA VAL A 367 -30.39 -0.95 12.55
C VAL A 367 -29.28 -0.54 13.52
N TYR A 368 -29.24 -1.17 14.69
CA TYR A 368 -28.18 -0.93 15.66
C TYR A 368 -26.80 -1.21 15.05
N ASN A 369 -25.88 -0.31 15.26
CA ASN A 369 -24.52 -0.40 14.74
C ASN A 369 -23.55 0.14 15.80
N ALA A 370 -22.74 -0.76 16.36
CA ALA A 370 -21.78 -0.39 17.41
C ALA A 370 -20.72 0.61 16.90
N GLU A 371 -20.29 0.48 15.65
CA GLU A 371 -19.35 1.42 15.02
C GLU A 371 -19.95 2.83 14.92
N ALA A 372 -21.26 2.95 14.61
CA ALA A 372 -21.93 4.23 14.59
C ALA A 372 -22.01 4.88 15.98
N VAL A 373 -22.13 4.07 17.04
CA VAL A 373 -22.05 4.56 18.43
C VAL A 373 -20.66 5.08 18.75
N GLU A 374 -19.61 4.31 18.43
CA GLU A 374 -18.21 4.73 18.65
C GLU A 374 -17.85 6.01 17.88
N LYS A 375 -18.23 6.10 16.61
CA LYS A 375 -18.04 7.32 15.81
C LYS A 375 -18.83 8.51 16.36
N SER A 376 -20.02 8.27 16.90
CA SER A 376 -20.80 9.33 17.56
C SER A 376 -20.09 9.84 18.81
N VAL A 377 -19.54 8.96 19.64
CA VAL A 377 -18.73 9.34 20.81
C VAL A 377 -17.52 10.17 20.40
N GLU A 378 -16.80 9.74 19.36
CA GLU A 378 -15.64 10.48 18.85
C GLU A 378 -16.03 11.88 18.38
N ASN A 379 -17.06 11.97 17.52
CA ASN A 379 -17.53 13.24 16.98
C ASN A 379 -18.02 14.20 18.08
N LEU A 380 -18.76 13.67 19.07
CA LEU A 380 -19.21 14.45 20.21
C LEU A 380 -18.04 14.94 21.05
N SER A 381 -17.06 14.08 21.35
CA SER A 381 -15.87 14.46 22.12
C SER A 381 -15.07 15.58 21.45
N ILE A 382 -14.90 15.49 20.13
CA ILE A 382 -14.21 16.51 19.34
C ILE A 382 -15.02 17.82 19.33
N GLU A 383 -16.33 17.75 19.16
CA GLU A 383 -17.19 18.94 19.10
C GLU A 383 -17.24 19.66 20.45
N VAL A 384 -17.34 18.89 21.55
CA VAL A 384 -17.34 19.44 22.91
C VAL A 384 -15.99 20.09 23.23
N ALA A 385 -14.88 19.45 22.84
CA ALA A 385 -13.54 20.04 22.98
C ALA A 385 -13.39 21.36 22.18
N ARG A 386 -13.92 21.42 20.95
CA ARG A 386 -13.94 22.64 20.12
C ARG A 386 -14.74 23.78 20.75
N ARG A 387 -15.79 23.46 21.53
CA ARG A 387 -16.59 24.45 22.26
C ARG A 387 -15.93 24.96 23.55
N GLY A 388 -14.66 24.59 23.78
CA GLY A 388 -13.88 25.02 24.94
C GLY A 388 -13.91 24.10 26.15
N TYR A 389 -14.42 22.87 26.01
CA TYR A 389 -14.45 21.86 27.08
C TYR A 389 -13.58 20.62 26.74
N PRO A 390 -12.26 20.80 26.68
CA PRO A 390 -11.37 19.74 26.22
C PRO A 390 -11.26 18.55 27.18
N PHE A 391 -11.63 18.74 28.48
CA PHE A 391 -11.59 17.69 29.49
C PHE A 391 -12.87 16.84 29.54
N ALA A 392 -13.91 17.25 28.85
CA ALA A 392 -15.16 16.53 28.87
C ALA A 392 -15.00 15.11 28.30
N VAL A 393 -15.62 14.15 28.94
CA VAL A 393 -15.65 12.75 28.54
C VAL A 393 -17.05 12.39 28.10
N VAL A 394 -17.16 11.85 26.88
CA VAL A 394 -18.43 11.35 26.35
C VAL A 394 -18.49 9.84 26.56
N ARG A 395 -19.53 9.38 27.26
CA ARG A 395 -19.75 7.95 27.51
C ARG A 395 -21.08 7.50 26.92
N PRO A 396 -21.10 6.46 26.09
CA PRO A 396 -22.34 5.89 25.63
C PRO A 396 -22.89 4.95 26.70
N ASN A 397 -24.18 5.07 27.02
CA ASN A 397 -24.93 4.14 27.84
C ASN A 397 -26.03 3.54 26.98
N GLY A 398 -26.04 2.21 26.86
CA GLY A 398 -27.01 1.46 26.09
C GLY A 398 -27.99 0.73 26.98
N ASP A 399 -29.28 1.04 26.89
CA ASP A 399 -30.37 0.32 27.56
C ASP A 399 -31.13 -0.54 26.55
N ARG A 400 -31.25 -1.84 26.82
CA ARG A 400 -31.84 -2.83 25.93
C ARG A 400 -33.29 -3.11 26.28
N ASP A 401 -34.17 -2.85 25.34
CA ASP A 401 -35.57 -3.28 25.45
C ASP A 401 -35.74 -4.56 24.62
N LEU A 402 -35.84 -5.67 25.30
CA LEU A 402 -36.03 -7.01 24.71
C LEU A 402 -37.39 -7.15 24.03
N ALA A 403 -38.42 -6.47 24.54
CA ALA A 403 -39.79 -6.56 24.04
C ALA A 403 -39.93 -5.91 22.68
N SER A 404 -39.36 -4.71 22.52
CA SER A 404 -39.35 -3.97 21.24
C SER A 404 -38.16 -4.29 20.35
N ARG A 405 -37.17 -5.07 20.83
CA ARG A 405 -35.88 -5.33 20.16
C ARG A 405 -35.17 -4.04 19.78
N THR A 406 -35.16 -3.08 20.69
CA THR A 406 -34.47 -1.80 20.49
C THR A 406 -33.41 -1.58 21.57
N ILE A 407 -32.40 -0.80 21.19
CA ILE A 407 -31.36 -0.33 22.10
C ILE A 407 -31.48 1.18 22.16
N ASN A 408 -31.87 1.70 23.34
CA ASN A 408 -31.84 3.11 23.62
C ASN A 408 -30.40 3.50 23.95
N VAL A 409 -29.89 4.55 23.32
CA VAL A 409 -28.49 5.00 23.52
C VAL A 409 -28.51 6.40 24.08
N THR A 410 -27.95 6.57 25.28
CA THR A 410 -27.76 7.86 25.91
C THR A 410 -26.29 8.21 25.91
N PHE A 411 -25.92 9.28 25.22
CA PHE A 411 -24.57 9.83 25.26
C PHE A 411 -24.48 10.83 26.40
N LEU A 412 -23.74 10.46 27.44
CA LEU A 412 -23.54 11.31 28.60
C LEU A 412 -22.24 12.10 28.45
N VAL A 413 -22.33 13.40 28.47
CA VAL A 413 -21.18 14.32 28.45
C VAL A 413 -20.90 14.77 29.88
N ASP A 414 -19.83 14.22 30.46
CA ASP A 414 -19.41 14.53 31.84
C ASP A 414 -18.18 15.47 31.83
N ASP A 415 -18.04 16.24 32.91
CA ASP A 415 -16.78 16.94 33.16
C ASP A 415 -15.75 15.90 33.63
N GLY A 416 -14.67 15.81 32.86
CA GLY A 416 -13.60 14.85 33.14
C GLY A 416 -12.51 15.42 34.03
N PRO A 417 -11.55 14.59 34.46
CA PRO A 417 -10.41 15.05 35.23
C PRO A 417 -9.59 16.06 34.43
N ARG A 418 -9.18 17.15 35.07
CA ARG A 418 -8.32 18.19 34.46
C ARG A 418 -6.90 17.67 34.34
N ILE A 419 -6.61 16.97 33.27
CA ILE A 419 -5.28 16.42 32.98
C ILE A 419 -4.69 17.16 31.81
N TYR A 420 -3.47 17.61 31.94
CA TYR A 420 -2.72 18.34 30.92
C TYR A 420 -1.58 17.51 30.34
N ILE A 421 -1.27 17.71 29.09
CA ILE A 421 -0.12 17.09 28.44
C ILE A 421 1.14 17.85 28.86
N GLU A 422 1.99 17.21 29.66
CA GLU A 422 3.26 17.82 30.04
C GLU A 422 4.26 17.80 28.91
N ARG A 423 4.36 16.67 28.21
CA ARG A 423 5.33 16.50 27.13
C ARG A 423 4.87 15.38 26.18
N ILE A 424 5.23 15.53 24.91
CA ILE A 424 5.05 14.52 23.88
C ILE A 424 6.44 14.01 23.48
N ASN A 425 6.79 12.79 23.89
CA ASN A 425 8.04 12.14 23.55
C ASN A 425 7.86 11.31 22.29
N VAL A 426 8.60 11.59 21.24
CA VAL A 426 8.64 10.78 20.03
C VAL A 426 9.88 9.91 20.09
N ARG A 427 9.72 8.59 19.88
CA ARG A 427 10.79 7.60 19.92
C ARG A 427 10.75 6.70 18.69
N GLY A 428 11.92 6.30 18.20
CA GLY A 428 12.04 5.39 17.05
C GLY A 428 12.08 6.07 15.68
N ASN A 429 11.97 7.40 15.62
CA ASN A 429 12.08 8.18 14.39
C ASN A 429 13.55 8.41 14.01
N THR A 430 14.13 7.50 13.25
CA THR A 430 15.52 7.59 12.80
C THR A 430 15.69 8.37 11.50
N ARG A 431 14.66 8.37 10.65
CA ARG A 431 14.62 9.05 9.34
C ARG A 431 13.61 10.18 9.32
N THR A 432 12.40 9.93 9.81
CA THR A 432 11.31 10.91 9.83
C THR A 432 11.61 12.00 10.85
N ARG A 433 11.50 13.24 10.45
CA ARG A 433 11.72 14.39 11.33
C ARG A 433 10.61 14.50 12.36
N ASP A 434 10.96 14.91 13.57
CA ASP A 434 10.05 15.00 14.72
C ASP A 434 8.80 15.86 14.42
N TYR A 435 8.99 17.02 13.74
CA TYR A 435 7.87 17.89 13.40
C TYR A 435 6.83 17.23 12.47
N VAL A 436 7.22 16.24 11.64
CA VAL A 436 6.31 15.50 10.75
C VAL A 436 5.34 14.66 11.56
N ILE A 437 5.79 14.14 12.70
CA ILE A 437 4.99 13.35 13.62
C ILE A 437 4.11 14.28 14.46
N ARG A 438 4.70 15.34 15.04
CA ARG A 438 3.98 16.29 15.88
C ARG A 438 2.86 17.04 15.17
N ARG A 439 3.00 17.37 13.90
CA ARG A 439 1.95 18.06 13.12
C ARG A 439 0.67 17.25 12.92
N GLU A 440 0.70 15.93 13.15
CA GLU A 440 -0.49 15.08 13.09
C GLU A 440 -1.35 15.18 14.36
N PHE A 441 -0.81 15.72 15.44
CA PHE A 441 -1.55 15.98 16.66
C PHE A 441 -2.34 17.28 16.55
N ASP A 442 -3.59 17.26 17.02
CA ASP A 442 -4.43 18.45 17.18
C ASP A 442 -4.27 19.04 18.59
N VAL A 443 -3.40 18.46 19.43
CA VAL A 443 -3.06 18.88 20.77
C VAL A 443 -1.55 18.98 20.92
N GLY A 444 -1.10 19.94 21.72
CA GLY A 444 0.31 20.22 22.01
C GLY A 444 0.66 20.03 23.48
N GLU A 445 1.92 20.29 23.78
CA GLU A 445 2.41 20.33 25.18
C GLU A 445 1.80 21.53 25.89
N GLY A 446 1.27 21.31 27.09
CA GLY A 446 0.53 22.30 27.85
C GLY A 446 -0.99 22.28 27.64
N ASP A 447 -1.47 21.61 26.57
CA ASP A 447 -2.88 21.51 26.29
C ASP A 447 -3.57 20.47 27.18
N ALA A 448 -4.89 20.57 27.25
CA ALA A 448 -5.73 19.58 27.89
C ALA A 448 -5.66 18.22 27.20
N TYR A 449 -5.48 17.16 27.97
CA TYR A 449 -5.49 15.81 27.46
C TYR A 449 -6.92 15.41 27.03
N ASN A 450 -7.06 15.03 25.77
CA ASN A 450 -8.29 14.46 25.25
C ASN A 450 -7.96 13.18 24.46
N ARG A 451 -8.47 12.04 24.97
CA ARG A 451 -8.20 10.74 24.39
C ARG A 451 -8.63 10.63 22.92
N ALA A 452 -9.81 11.19 22.57
CA ALA A 452 -10.31 11.12 21.22
C ALA A 452 -9.38 11.83 20.19
N LEU A 453 -8.77 12.95 20.61
CA LEU A 453 -7.80 13.68 19.78
C LEU A 453 -6.48 12.92 19.65
N VAL A 454 -6.03 12.24 20.71
CA VAL A 454 -4.82 11.41 20.70
C VAL A 454 -5.03 10.16 19.83
N ASP A 455 -6.15 9.45 20.01
CA ASP A 455 -6.50 8.29 19.18
C ASP A 455 -6.64 8.69 17.69
N ARG A 456 -7.13 9.90 17.40
CA ARG A 456 -7.17 10.46 16.05
C ARG A 456 -5.78 10.72 15.49
N ALA A 457 -4.87 11.26 16.29
CA ALA A 457 -3.48 11.45 15.90
C ALA A 457 -2.79 10.12 15.59
N GLU A 458 -3.03 9.09 16.41
CA GLU A 458 -2.51 7.73 16.17
C GLU A 458 -3.00 7.15 14.84
N ARG A 459 -4.30 7.29 14.54
CA ARG A 459 -4.85 6.86 13.24
C ARG A 459 -4.25 7.62 12.06
N ARG A 460 -4.04 8.95 12.19
CA ARG A 460 -3.39 9.76 11.15
C ARG A 460 -1.96 9.31 10.92
N LEU A 461 -1.18 9.10 11.97
CA LEU A 461 0.18 8.59 11.86
C LEU A 461 0.24 7.22 11.17
N LYS A 462 -0.67 6.30 11.52
CA LYS A 462 -0.79 5.01 10.84
C LYS A 462 -1.13 5.16 9.35
N ASN A 463 -1.99 6.11 9.01
CA ASN A 463 -2.42 6.37 7.62
C ASN A 463 -1.33 7.01 6.75
N LEU A 464 -0.28 7.63 7.33
CA LEU A 464 0.87 8.12 6.56
C LEU A 464 1.60 6.99 5.83
N ASN A 465 1.50 5.75 6.33
CA ASN A 465 2.24 4.60 5.83
C ASN A 465 3.77 4.78 5.85
N TYR A 466 4.29 5.59 6.78
CA TYR A 466 5.72 5.75 7.03
C TYR A 466 6.22 4.77 8.09
N PHE A 467 5.30 4.24 8.88
CA PHE A 467 5.58 3.43 10.06
C PHE A 467 4.96 2.05 9.93
N LYS A 468 5.71 1.04 10.34
CA LYS A 468 5.25 -0.34 10.46
C LYS A 468 4.34 -0.49 11.68
N SER A 469 4.70 0.18 12.80
CA SER A 469 3.89 0.26 13.99
C SER A 469 3.91 1.67 14.57
N VAL A 470 2.77 2.08 15.14
CA VAL A 470 2.61 3.32 15.91
C VAL A 470 1.84 2.95 17.16
N LYS A 471 2.39 3.26 18.31
CA LYS A 471 1.76 3.05 19.62
C LYS A 471 1.91 4.30 20.45
N ILE A 472 0.79 4.84 20.93
CA ILE A 472 0.79 5.99 21.86
C ILE A 472 0.42 5.49 23.24
N THR A 473 1.27 5.76 24.22
CA THR A 473 1.06 5.38 25.63
C THR A 473 1.14 6.59 26.51
N ASN A 474 0.38 6.55 27.59
CA ASN A 474 0.34 7.62 28.58
C ASN A 474 1.14 7.20 29.81
N GLU A 475 2.04 8.04 30.27
CA GLU A 475 2.76 7.88 31.54
C GLU A 475 2.42 9.03 32.49
N PRO A 476 2.39 8.82 33.82
CA PRO A 476 2.26 9.90 34.79
C PRO A 476 3.35 10.96 34.59
N GLY A 477 2.97 12.23 34.64
CA GLY A 477 3.90 13.35 34.58
C GLY A 477 4.47 13.75 35.94
N SER A 478 5.03 14.95 36.01
CA SER A 478 5.64 15.50 37.23
C SER A 478 4.63 15.84 38.34
N ALA A 479 3.34 15.96 38.00
CA ALA A 479 2.25 16.24 38.93
C ALA A 479 1.03 15.35 38.64
N PRO A 480 0.10 15.16 39.59
CA PRO A 480 -1.06 14.28 39.43
C PRO A 480 -2.02 14.70 38.31
N ASP A 481 -2.00 15.99 37.93
CA ASP A 481 -2.77 16.57 36.83
C ASP A 481 -2.02 16.60 35.49
N ARG A 482 -0.88 15.93 35.38
CA ARG A 482 -0.02 15.94 34.20
C ARG A 482 0.27 14.54 33.70
N ILE A 483 0.32 14.40 32.38
CA ILE A 483 0.72 13.16 31.71
C ILE A 483 1.77 13.43 30.63
N VAL A 484 2.60 12.43 30.40
CA VAL A 484 3.54 12.39 29.31
C VAL A 484 3.02 11.42 28.25
N LEU A 485 2.90 11.89 27.01
CA LEU A 485 2.56 11.05 25.88
C LEU A 485 3.84 10.48 25.24
N ASN A 486 4.00 9.17 25.25
CA ASN A 486 5.08 8.50 24.54
C ASN A 486 4.55 7.95 23.22
N VAL A 487 5.10 8.41 22.13
CA VAL A 487 4.79 8.01 20.76
C VAL A 487 5.91 7.11 20.28
N ASP A 488 5.72 5.81 20.46
CA ASP A 488 6.68 4.79 20.04
C ASP A 488 6.36 4.36 18.60
N ILE A 489 7.31 4.55 17.70
CA ILE A 489 7.15 4.25 16.27
C ILE A 489 8.26 3.32 15.78
N GLU A 490 7.89 2.47 14.84
CA GLU A 490 8.83 1.64 14.07
C GLU A 490 8.72 2.03 12.60
N GLU A 491 9.79 2.61 12.05
CA GLU A 491 9.80 3.09 10.67
C GLU A 491 9.87 1.94 9.67
N GLN A 492 9.24 2.14 8.52
CA GLN A 492 9.35 1.24 7.36
C GLN A 492 9.92 1.98 6.15
N PRO A 493 10.44 1.28 5.15
CA PRO A 493 10.85 1.90 3.89
C PRO A 493 9.66 2.63 3.24
N THR A 494 9.87 3.89 2.87
CA THR A 494 8.85 4.76 2.24
C THR A 494 9.06 4.95 0.75
N GLY A 495 10.23 4.51 0.25
CA GLY A 495 10.54 4.44 -1.17
C GLY A 495 9.83 3.28 -1.85
N GLU A 496 9.23 3.53 -3.00
CA GLU A 496 8.50 2.56 -3.80
C GLU A 496 9.07 2.55 -5.22
N PHE A 497 9.45 1.37 -5.68
CA PHE A 497 9.75 1.11 -7.07
C PHE A 497 8.64 0.27 -7.66
N SER A 498 8.01 0.76 -8.73
CA SER A 498 6.89 0.07 -9.36
C SER A 498 7.16 -0.14 -10.85
N VAL A 499 6.90 -1.36 -11.29
CA VAL A 499 6.85 -1.71 -12.70
C VAL A 499 5.40 -2.11 -12.98
N ALA A 500 4.73 -1.35 -13.81
CA ALA A 500 3.36 -1.61 -14.20
C ALA A 500 3.30 -1.92 -15.69
N GLY A 501 2.47 -2.87 -16.05
CA GLY A 501 2.17 -3.19 -17.44
C GLY A 501 0.67 -3.31 -17.62
N GLY A 502 0.19 -2.91 -18.79
CA GLY A 502 -1.22 -2.98 -19.10
C GLY A 502 -1.46 -3.14 -20.59
N TYR A 503 -2.67 -3.55 -20.90
CA TYR A 503 -3.17 -3.56 -22.28
C TYR A 503 -4.60 -3.03 -22.29
N SER A 504 -4.88 -2.19 -23.25
CA SER A 504 -6.22 -1.66 -23.49
C SER A 504 -6.53 -1.77 -24.96
N THR A 505 -7.78 -2.06 -25.30
CA THR A 505 -8.23 -2.05 -26.71
C THR A 505 -8.16 -0.65 -27.34
N ALA A 506 -8.12 0.39 -26.50
CA ALA A 506 -7.98 1.79 -26.94
C ALA A 506 -6.51 2.19 -27.17
N ASP A 507 -5.62 1.88 -26.22
CA ASP A 507 -4.24 2.38 -26.19
C ASP A 507 -3.20 1.33 -26.58
N GLY A 508 -3.61 0.07 -26.73
CA GLY A 508 -2.70 -1.05 -26.98
C GLY A 508 -1.92 -1.45 -25.72
N ALA A 509 -0.78 -2.10 -25.92
CA ALA A 509 0.12 -2.47 -24.83
C ALA A 509 0.87 -1.24 -24.30
N MET A 510 1.02 -1.16 -22.96
CA MET A 510 1.78 -0.11 -22.30
C MET A 510 2.55 -0.67 -21.10
N ALA A 511 3.67 -0.06 -20.81
CA ALA A 511 4.47 -0.30 -19.61
C ALA A 511 4.77 1.04 -18.93
N GLU A 512 4.79 1.04 -17.60
CA GLU A 512 5.18 2.18 -16.80
C GLU A 512 6.22 1.74 -15.78
N LEU A 513 7.29 2.51 -15.68
CA LEU A 513 8.28 2.41 -14.62
C LEU A 513 8.11 3.64 -13.74
N SER A 514 7.96 3.46 -12.45
CA SER A 514 7.90 4.59 -11.53
C SER A 514 8.72 4.36 -10.28
N VAL A 515 9.31 5.46 -9.81
CA VAL A 515 9.98 5.57 -8.52
C VAL A 515 9.27 6.64 -7.74
N ALA A 516 8.83 6.31 -6.53
CA ALA A 516 8.19 7.26 -5.64
C ALA A 516 8.83 7.21 -4.25
N GLU A 517 8.92 8.34 -3.60
CA GLU A 517 9.30 8.48 -2.21
C GLU A 517 8.21 9.26 -1.48
N ARG A 518 7.60 8.63 -0.48
CA ARG A 518 6.48 9.21 0.26
C ARG A 518 6.91 10.11 1.40
N ASN A 519 8.15 9.96 1.85
CA ASN A 519 8.74 10.72 2.96
C ASN A 519 10.13 11.22 2.56
N LEU A 520 10.18 12.08 1.52
CA LEU A 520 11.44 12.58 0.96
C LEU A 520 12.28 13.27 2.04
N LEU A 521 13.50 12.79 2.23
CA LEU A 521 14.45 13.26 3.22
C LEU A 521 13.88 13.31 4.67
N GLY A 522 12.87 12.51 4.96
CA GLY A 522 12.21 12.47 6.26
C GLY A 522 11.31 13.67 6.55
N GLN A 523 11.00 14.51 5.56
CA GLN A 523 10.23 15.75 5.71
C GLN A 523 8.73 15.57 5.49
N GLY A 524 8.29 14.35 5.17
CA GLY A 524 6.89 14.05 4.87
C GLY A 524 6.43 14.60 3.52
N GLN A 525 7.38 14.90 2.62
CA GLN A 525 7.12 15.33 1.26
C GLN A 525 7.01 14.12 0.33
N TYR A 526 6.20 14.25 -0.72
CA TYR A 526 6.03 13.24 -1.73
C TYR A 526 6.76 13.62 -3.01
N ALA A 527 7.54 12.73 -3.57
CA ALA A 527 8.13 12.87 -4.88
C ALA A 527 7.90 11.59 -5.69
N ARG A 528 7.53 11.73 -6.97
CA ARG A 528 7.36 10.62 -7.90
C ARG A 528 7.94 10.98 -9.25
N PHE A 529 8.67 10.05 -9.81
CA PHE A 529 9.08 10.07 -11.22
C PHE A 529 8.52 8.84 -11.91
N ALA A 530 7.84 9.02 -13.03
CA ALA A 530 7.28 7.95 -13.82
C ALA A 530 7.65 8.12 -15.29
N VAL A 531 7.94 7.01 -15.95
CA VAL A 531 8.12 6.92 -17.39
C VAL A 531 7.15 5.90 -17.92
N GLN A 532 6.38 6.30 -18.92
CA GLN A 532 5.40 5.46 -19.59
C GLN A 532 5.84 5.26 -21.05
N TYR A 533 5.79 4.02 -21.51
CA TYR A 533 6.06 3.66 -22.89
C TYR A 533 5.05 2.62 -23.36
N GLY A 534 4.38 2.90 -24.45
CA GLY A 534 3.36 2.01 -25.01
C GLY A 534 3.20 2.19 -26.51
N GLN A 535 2.31 1.39 -27.07
CA GLN A 535 2.01 1.43 -28.51
C GLN A 535 1.47 2.79 -28.93
N ARG A 536 0.63 3.43 -28.10
CA ARG A 536 -0.06 4.69 -28.39
C ARG A 536 0.19 5.80 -27.39
N ALA A 537 0.78 5.53 -26.25
CA ALA A 537 1.08 6.53 -25.23
C ALA A 537 2.53 6.43 -24.78
N ARG A 538 3.25 7.56 -24.81
CA ARG A 538 4.63 7.68 -24.34
C ARG A 538 4.76 8.95 -23.53
N GLY A 539 5.60 8.92 -22.51
CA GLY A 539 5.83 10.14 -21.75
C GLY A 539 6.55 9.92 -20.43
N PHE A 540 6.79 11.02 -19.76
CA PHE A 540 7.29 11.01 -18.38
C PHE A 540 6.52 12.04 -17.54
N GLU A 541 6.51 11.80 -16.25
CA GLU A 541 5.88 12.66 -15.26
C GLU A 541 6.79 12.76 -14.03
N LEU A 542 7.02 13.96 -13.56
CA LEU A 542 7.68 14.26 -12.30
C LEU A 542 6.70 15.03 -11.43
N SER A 543 6.33 14.44 -10.30
CA SER A 543 5.41 15.04 -9.32
C SER A 543 6.13 15.29 -8.01
N PHE A 544 5.92 16.46 -7.44
CA PHE A 544 6.34 16.81 -6.09
C PHE A 544 5.16 17.37 -5.32
N ALA A 545 5.01 17.00 -4.05
CA ALA A 545 3.98 17.55 -3.19
C ALA A 545 4.47 17.72 -1.75
N GLU A 546 4.18 18.89 -1.18
CA GLU A 546 4.30 19.22 0.23
C GLU A 546 2.90 19.24 0.85
N PRO A 547 2.54 18.26 1.71
CA PRO A 547 1.19 18.18 2.29
C PRO A 547 0.90 19.22 3.37
N PHE A 548 1.94 19.86 3.92
CA PHE A 548 1.83 20.87 4.99
C PHE A 548 2.60 22.13 4.64
N PHE A 549 2.14 22.84 3.64
CA PHE A 549 2.81 24.05 3.18
C PHE A 549 2.75 25.14 4.25
N LEU A 550 3.93 25.68 4.61
CA LEU A 550 4.11 26.68 5.66
C LEU A 550 3.54 26.28 7.04
N GLY A 551 3.49 24.97 7.32
CA GLY A 551 2.96 24.44 8.58
C GLY A 551 1.42 24.33 8.65
N TYR A 552 0.71 24.78 7.62
CA TYR A 552 -0.75 24.60 7.51
C TYR A 552 -1.07 23.29 6.81
N ARG A 553 -2.23 22.71 7.06
CA ARG A 553 -2.76 21.54 6.33
C ARG A 553 -3.22 21.93 4.92
N LEU A 554 -2.31 22.54 4.19
CA LEU A 554 -2.45 22.94 2.79
C LEU A 554 -1.46 22.13 1.96
N GLY A 555 -1.98 21.19 1.20
CA GLY A 555 -1.16 20.42 0.26
C GLY A 555 -0.85 21.25 -0.97
N VAL A 556 0.42 21.51 -1.25
CA VAL A 556 0.87 22.18 -2.47
C VAL A 556 1.72 21.21 -3.28
N GLY A 557 1.49 21.18 -4.59
CA GLY A 557 2.25 20.30 -5.48
C GLY A 557 2.57 20.95 -6.81
N VAL A 558 3.60 20.39 -7.44
CA VAL A 558 4.06 20.74 -8.80
C VAL A 558 4.20 19.47 -9.60
N ASP A 559 3.64 19.47 -10.79
CA ASP A 559 3.72 18.36 -11.74
C ASP A 559 4.38 18.85 -13.04
N LEU A 560 5.43 18.18 -13.47
CA LEU A 560 6.09 18.37 -14.76
C LEU A 560 5.82 17.15 -15.61
N TYR A 561 5.32 17.32 -16.81
CA TYR A 561 5.01 16.20 -17.66
C TYR A 561 5.30 16.48 -19.14
N ALA A 562 5.69 15.42 -19.82
CA ALA A 562 5.74 15.36 -21.27
C ALA A 562 5.02 14.10 -21.72
N LYS A 563 4.04 14.24 -22.58
CA LYS A 563 3.18 13.16 -23.03
C LYS A 563 3.00 13.24 -24.53
N THR A 564 3.19 12.11 -25.20
CA THR A 564 2.88 11.92 -26.61
C THR A 564 1.83 10.83 -26.75
N THR A 565 0.74 11.13 -27.42
CA THR A 565 -0.32 10.17 -27.77
C THR A 565 -0.27 9.98 -29.28
N LEU A 566 -0.03 8.76 -29.73
CA LEU A 566 0.10 8.43 -31.15
C LEU A 566 -1.28 8.17 -31.76
N ALA A 567 -1.39 8.43 -33.06
CA ALA A 567 -2.56 8.16 -33.87
C ALA A 567 -3.06 6.73 -33.70
N SER A 568 -4.34 6.55 -33.88
CA SER A 568 -5.01 5.26 -33.74
C SER A 568 -6.06 5.10 -34.83
N ASN A 569 -6.72 3.95 -34.86
CA ASN A 569 -7.85 3.74 -35.78
C ASN A 569 -9.05 4.69 -35.51
N TYR A 570 -9.00 5.48 -34.44
CA TYR A 570 -10.08 6.35 -33.98
C TYR A 570 -9.71 7.84 -34.06
N ILE A 571 -8.42 8.16 -34.01
CA ILE A 571 -7.87 9.52 -34.04
C ILE A 571 -6.71 9.51 -35.03
N SER A 572 -6.78 10.36 -36.03
CA SER A 572 -5.86 10.39 -37.19
C SER A 572 -4.53 11.09 -36.91
N TYR A 573 -4.34 11.74 -35.80
CA TYR A 573 -3.17 12.55 -35.48
C TYR A 573 -2.44 12.09 -34.23
N ASP A 574 -1.16 12.38 -34.15
CA ASP A 574 -0.37 12.32 -32.95
C ASP A 574 -0.51 13.62 -32.16
N SER A 575 -0.55 13.55 -30.85
CA SER A 575 -0.61 14.74 -29.99
C SER A 575 0.57 14.73 -29.00
N GLU A 576 1.34 15.81 -29.00
CA GLU A 576 2.43 16.06 -28.07
C GLU A 576 2.03 17.16 -27.07
N THR A 577 2.22 16.90 -25.78
CA THR A 577 1.89 17.84 -24.73
C THR A 577 3.05 17.93 -23.73
N TYR A 578 3.54 19.14 -23.48
CA TYR A 578 4.56 19.45 -22.49
C TYR A 578 3.99 20.48 -21.53
N GLY A 579 4.04 20.19 -20.22
CA GLY A 579 3.37 21.07 -19.31
C GLY A 579 3.90 21.07 -17.89
N VAL A 580 3.47 22.10 -17.16
CA VAL A 580 3.68 22.30 -15.73
C VAL A 580 2.32 22.54 -15.09
N GLY A 581 2.02 21.81 -14.05
CA GLY A 581 0.84 21.99 -13.22
C GLY A 581 1.25 22.40 -11.81
N PHE A 582 0.56 23.39 -11.27
CA PHE A 582 0.61 23.76 -9.86
C PHE A 582 -0.72 23.41 -9.23
N ARG A 583 -0.70 22.80 -8.05
CA ARG A 583 -1.91 22.47 -7.31
C ARG A 583 -1.80 22.88 -5.86
N ALA A 584 -2.89 23.38 -5.30
CA ALA A 584 -3.02 23.68 -3.89
C ALA A 584 -4.37 23.16 -3.41
N GLY A 585 -4.41 22.35 -2.36
CA GLY A 585 -5.65 21.74 -1.92
C GLY A 585 -5.68 21.54 -0.42
N PHE A 586 -6.89 21.64 0.13
CA PHE A 586 -7.15 21.41 1.55
C PHE A 586 -8.54 20.79 1.74
N ALA A 587 -8.70 20.08 2.85
CA ALA A 587 -9.99 19.56 3.27
C ALA A 587 -10.75 20.63 4.07
N LEU A 588 -11.96 20.97 3.60
CA LEU A 588 -12.90 21.85 4.31
C LEU A 588 -13.60 21.10 5.44
N SER A 589 -13.90 19.81 5.20
CA SER A 589 -14.40 18.86 6.20
C SER A 589 -13.83 17.48 5.90
N GLU A 590 -14.25 16.47 6.64
CA GLU A 590 -13.84 15.08 6.38
C GLU A 590 -14.34 14.55 5.03
N GLU A 591 -15.50 15.09 4.59
CA GLU A 591 -16.14 14.69 3.35
C GLU A 591 -15.92 15.68 2.19
N LEU A 592 -15.59 16.94 2.48
CA LEU A 592 -15.50 18.01 1.48
C LEU A 592 -14.07 18.51 1.31
N SER A 593 -13.56 18.46 0.10
CA SER A 593 -12.24 18.98 -0.27
C SER A 593 -12.32 20.04 -1.37
N PHE A 594 -11.40 20.97 -1.31
CA PHE A 594 -11.19 22.00 -2.31
C PHE A 594 -9.76 21.94 -2.84
N GLN A 595 -9.61 22.02 -4.15
CA GLN A 595 -8.31 22.08 -4.80
C GLN A 595 -8.30 23.16 -5.88
N ALA A 596 -7.40 24.11 -5.78
CA ALA A 596 -7.06 25.03 -6.86
C ALA A 596 -5.91 24.45 -7.69
N ARG A 597 -5.92 24.73 -9.00
CA ARG A 597 -4.84 24.30 -9.91
C ARG A 597 -4.56 25.38 -10.93
N TYR A 598 -3.32 25.48 -11.32
CA TYR A 598 -2.89 26.28 -12.46
C TYR A 598 -2.06 25.40 -13.38
N ASN A 599 -2.48 25.27 -14.63
CA ASN A 599 -1.83 24.47 -15.64
C ASN A 599 -1.36 25.37 -16.78
N ILE A 600 -0.12 25.22 -17.14
CA ILE A 600 0.46 25.80 -18.35
C ILE A 600 1.07 24.67 -19.17
N TYR A 601 0.61 24.51 -20.38
CA TYR A 601 1.14 23.48 -21.27
C TYR A 601 1.09 23.91 -22.72
N GLN A 602 2.04 23.40 -23.47
CA GLN A 602 2.09 23.51 -24.92
C GLN A 602 1.57 22.22 -25.53
N GLN A 603 0.66 22.33 -26.48
CA GLN A 603 0.10 21.22 -27.22
C GLN A 603 0.35 21.40 -28.71
N LYS A 604 0.83 20.34 -29.36
CA LYS A 604 1.07 20.28 -30.79
C LYS A 604 0.54 18.96 -31.32
N ILE A 605 -0.01 19.01 -32.57
CA ILE A 605 -0.33 17.77 -33.26
C ILE A 605 0.58 17.58 -34.49
N THR A 606 0.74 16.32 -34.89
CA THR A 606 1.42 15.92 -36.11
C THR A 606 0.61 14.82 -36.80
N LEU A 607 0.67 14.75 -38.11
CA LEU A 607 0.03 13.69 -38.89
C LEU A 607 1.04 12.60 -39.23
N PRO A 608 0.65 11.30 -39.13
CA PRO A 608 1.43 10.21 -39.69
C PRO A 608 1.67 10.38 -41.20
N ASP A 609 2.79 9.90 -41.70
CA ASP A 609 3.17 10.03 -43.11
C ASP A 609 2.12 9.52 -44.09
N VAL A 610 1.36 8.48 -43.71
CA VAL A 610 0.28 7.88 -44.49
C VAL A 610 -0.87 8.89 -44.74
N LEU A 611 -1.19 9.73 -43.72
CA LEU A 611 -2.25 10.73 -43.78
C LEU A 611 -1.76 12.12 -44.18
N ASN A 612 -0.45 12.28 -44.29
CA ASN A 612 0.23 13.50 -44.75
C ASN A 612 0.59 13.41 -46.24
N ASN A 613 -0.12 12.60 -47.01
CA ASN A 613 0.11 12.42 -48.42
C ASN A 613 -0.63 13.47 -49.23
N CYS A 614 0.13 14.34 -49.88
CA CYS A 614 -0.41 15.41 -50.74
C CYS A 614 -0.78 14.96 -52.16
N GLN A 615 -0.71 13.68 -52.46
CA GLN A 615 -1.03 13.13 -53.78
C GLN A 615 -2.40 12.46 -53.80
N THR A 616 -3.45 13.13 -53.37
CA THR A 616 -4.78 12.57 -53.51
C THR A 616 -5.28 12.82 -54.92
N ILE A 617 -5.35 11.73 -55.68
CA ILE A 617 -6.22 11.44 -56.80
C ILE A 617 -6.95 12.68 -57.41
N GLY A 618 -6.34 13.30 -58.40
CA GLY A 618 -7.04 14.08 -59.47
C GLY A 618 -7.25 15.56 -59.24
N ILE A 619 -6.74 16.18 -58.21
CA ILE A 619 -6.75 17.64 -58.06
C ILE A 619 -5.31 18.16 -58.04
N GLN A 620 -4.74 18.28 -59.26
CA GLN A 620 -3.56 19.09 -59.46
C GLN A 620 -3.94 20.56 -59.46
N GLN A 621 -4.19 21.13 -58.30
CA GLN A 621 -4.21 22.59 -58.15
C GLN A 621 -3.20 22.99 -57.09
N ALA A 622 -2.25 23.74 -57.58
CA ALA A 622 -1.15 24.31 -56.83
C ALA A 622 -1.69 25.28 -55.74
N PHE A 623 -1.90 24.75 -54.55
CA PHE A 623 -1.85 25.58 -53.37
C PHE A 623 -0.42 25.70 -52.90
N PRO A 624 -0.02 26.82 -52.27
CA PRO A 624 1.36 26.96 -51.82
C PRO A 624 1.70 25.85 -50.82
N VAL A 625 2.64 24.99 -51.23
CA VAL A 625 3.25 24.02 -50.35
C VAL A 625 3.97 24.80 -49.25
N VAL A 626 3.46 24.77 -48.04
CA VAL A 626 4.13 25.37 -46.90
C VAL A 626 5.45 24.62 -46.71
N PRO A 627 6.59 25.30 -46.49
CA PRO A 627 7.89 24.65 -46.32
C PRO A 627 7.83 23.69 -45.13
N GLY A 628 7.98 22.39 -45.35
CA GLY A 628 7.96 21.36 -44.35
C GLY A 628 7.17 20.09 -44.67
N ASN A 629 6.77 19.87 -45.93
CA ASN A 629 6.05 18.65 -46.36
C ASN A 629 4.77 18.32 -45.62
N GLN A 630 3.98 19.29 -45.25
CA GLN A 630 2.68 19.05 -44.61
C GLN A 630 1.54 19.49 -45.50
N CYS A 631 0.62 18.57 -45.79
CA CYS A 631 -0.53 18.83 -46.65
C CYS A 631 -1.64 19.44 -45.83
N TYR A 632 -1.65 20.77 -45.75
CA TYR A 632 -2.74 21.46 -45.07
C TYR A 632 -3.98 21.58 -45.97
N SER A 633 -3.83 21.46 -47.25
CA SER A 633 -4.88 21.80 -48.22
C SER A 633 -5.64 20.62 -48.78
N ASP A 634 -5.05 19.49 -48.97
CA ASP A 634 -5.61 18.32 -49.71
C ASP A 634 -5.36 16.97 -49.06
N GLY A 635 -4.92 16.94 -47.81
CA GLY A 635 -4.67 15.70 -47.06
C GLY A 635 -5.95 14.92 -46.75
N GLU A 636 -5.80 13.62 -46.44
CA GLU A 636 -6.93 12.74 -46.06
C GLU A 636 -7.52 13.05 -44.68
N ALA A 637 -6.83 13.83 -43.84
CA ALA A 637 -7.33 14.30 -42.56
C ALA A 637 -8.42 15.37 -42.75
N SER A 638 -9.32 15.46 -41.75
CA SER A 638 -10.40 16.45 -41.76
C SER A 638 -9.88 17.89 -41.73
N LEU A 639 -10.69 18.83 -42.23
CA LEU A 639 -10.40 20.25 -42.21
C LEU A 639 -10.00 20.78 -40.85
N ALA A 640 -10.69 20.34 -39.79
CA ALA A 640 -10.40 20.75 -38.43
C ALA A 640 -8.99 20.27 -37.97
N VAL A 641 -8.58 19.04 -38.29
CA VAL A 641 -7.25 18.51 -38.00
C VAL A 641 -6.17 19.27 -38.78
N ARG A 642 -6.40 19.54 -40.07
CA ARG A 642 -5.46 20.31 -40.91
C ARG A 642 -5.27 21.74 -40.38
N ARG A 643 -6.33 22.36 -39.90
CA ARG A 643 -6.23 23.68 -39.27
C ARG A 643 -5.43 23.67 -37.99
N GLU A 644 -5.64 22.68 -37.12
CA GLU A 644 -4.84 22.52 -35.92
C GLU A 644 -3.37 22.28 -36.23
N LEU A 645 -3.09 21.49 -37.28
CA LEU A 645 -1.75 21.27 -37.78
C LEU A 645 -1.08 22.58 -38.24
N ALA A 646 -1.84 23.42 -38.95
CA ALA A 646 -1.37 24.72 -39.43
C ALA A 646 -1.14 25.72 -38.30
N SER A 647 -1.91 25.63 -37.20
CA SER A 647 -1.72 26.46 -36.02
C SER A 647 -0.43 26.14 -35.27
N GLY A 648 0.15 24.95 -35.47
CA GLY A 648 1.40 24.53 -34.87
C GLY A 648 1.28 24.25 -33.37
N ALA A 649 2.27 24.70 -32.62
CA ALA A 649 2.29 24.52 -31.19
C ALA A 649 1.49 25.64 -30.49
N VAL A 650 0.51 25.27 -29.69
CA VAL A 650 -0.42 26.18 -29.02
C VAL A 650 -0.19 26.12 -27.51
N LEU A 651 -0.04 27.27 -26.89
CA LEU A 651 0.11 27.41 -25.44
C LEU A 651 -1.25 27.54 -24.76
N VAL A 652 -1.53 26.64 -23.85
CA VAL A 652 -2.72 26.69 -22.99
C VAL A 652 -2.30 27.05 -21.57
N SER A 653 -2.87 28.13 -21.05
CA SER A 653 -2.68 28.57 -19.67
C SER A 653 -4.04 28.66 -19.00
N SER A 654 -4.26 27.86 -17.94
CA SER A 654 -5.57 27.76 -17.31
C SER A 654 -5.45 27.74 -15.79
N LEU A 655 -6.33 28.52 -15.16
CA LEU A 655 -6.58 28.45 -13.72
C LEU A 655 -7.88 27.69 -13.50
N GLY A 656 -7.86 26.74 -12.57
CA GLY A 656 -9.04 25.95 -12.29
C GLY A 656 -9.19 25.61 -10.83
N TYR A 657 -10.37 25.10 -10.49
CA TYR A 657 -10.63 24.54 -9.17
C TYR A 657 -11.46 23.26 -9.26
N THR A 658 -11.36 22.49 -8.21
CA THR A 658 -12.15 21.27 -8.00
C THR A 658 -12.75 21.32 -6.61
N VAL A 659 -14.04 21.04 -6.52
CA VAL A 659 -14.74 20.77 -5.26
C VAL A 659 -15.18 19.32 -5.30
N ALA A 660 -14.74 18.53 -4.33
CA ALA A 660 -15.11 17.13 -4.26
C ALA A 660 -15.72 16.80 -2.89
N TYR A 661 -16.86 16.13 -2.92
CA TYR A 661 -17.59 15.63 -1.76
C TYR A 661 -17.60 14.11 -1.78
N SER A 662 -17.16 13.45 -0.71
CA SER A 662 -17.05 11.99 -0.62
C SER A 662 -17.51 11.49 0.72
N THR A 663 -18.53 10.62 0.71
CA THR A 663 -18.98 9.85 1.87
C THR A 663 -18.78 8.35 1.67
N LEU A 664 -17.89 7.97 0.74
CA LEU A 664 -17.62 6.58 0.43
C LEU A 664 -17.06 5.83 1.64
N ASP A 665 -17.55 4.64 1.86
CA ASP A 665 -17.05 3.70 2.89
C ASP A 665 -15.62 3.24 2.61
N ASN A 666 -15.27 3.06 1.35
CA ASN A 666 -13.94 2.66 0.90
C ASN A 666 -13.61 3.31 -0.45
N ASN A 667 -12.44 3.98 -0.54
CA ASN A 667 -12.03 4.66 -1.77
C ASN A 667 -11.59 3.69 -2.90
N ARG A 668 -11.21 2.44 -2.58
CA ARG A 668 -10.75 1.45 -3.58
C ARG A 668 -11.88 0.56 -4.09
N ASN A 669 -12.71 0.06 -3.20
CA ASN A 669 -13.84 -0.80 -3.50
C ASN A 669 -15.06 -0.31 -2.74
N PRO A 670 -15.69 0.78 -3.16
CA PRO A 670 -16.85 1.33 -2.47
C PRO A 670 -18.05 0.39 -2.59
N THR A 671 -18.75 0.21 -1.47
CA THR A 671 -20.01 -0.52 -1.39
C THR A 671 -21.18 0.37 -1.05
N SER A 672 -20.93 1.51 -0.43
CA SER A 672 -21.94 2.49 -0.04
C SER A 672 -21.37 3.91 -0.03
N GLY A 673 -22.26 4.89 -0.18
CA GLY A 673 -21.94 6.30 -0.11
C GLY A 673 -22.04 7.04 -1.44
N LEU A 674 -21.74 8.32 -1.39
CA LEU A 674 -21.80 9.25 -2.51
C LEU A 674 -20.43 9.89 -2.74
N TYR A 675 -20.02 9.95 -3.99
CA TYR A 675 -18.93 10.79 -4.47
C TYR A 675 -19.50 11.79 -5.46
N ALA A 676 -19.26 13.08 -5.28
CA ALA A 676 -19.63 14.15 -6.21
C ALA A 676 -18.44 15.09 -6.40
N GLU A 677 -18.17 15.44 -7.65
CA GLU A 677 -17.06 16.30 -8.03
C GLU A 677 -17.53 17.35 -9.03
N PHE A 678 -17.13 18.59 -8.81
CA PHE A 678 -17.29 19.68 -9.75
C PHE A 678 -15.92 20.29 -10.04
N LYS A 679 -15.61 20.42 -11.34
CA LYS A 679 -14.37 21.04 -11.83
C LYS A 679 -14.70 22.19 -12.76
N GLN A 680 -13.98 23.28 -12.62
CA GLN A 680 -14.04 24.39 -13.58
C GLN A 680 -12.63 24.89 -13.89
N ASP A 681 -12.36 25.09 -15.17
CA ASP A 681 -11.09 25.60 -15.69
C ASP A 681 -11.35 26.84 -16.54
N PHE A 682 -10.62 27.88 -16.26
CA PHE A 682 -10.59 29.16 -16.97
C PHE A 682 -9.30 29.27 -17.76
N ALA A 683 -9.33 29.06 -19.06
CA ALA A 683 -8.17 29.25 -19.93
C ALA A 683 -8.19 30.65 -20.55
N GLY A 684 -7.01 31.20 -20.82
CA GLY A 684 -6.84 32.54 -21.39
C GLY A 684 -6.05 33.50 -20.49
N ILE A 685 -5.41 33.02 -19.44
CA ILE A 685 -4.54 33.82 -18.59
C ILE A 685 -3.10 33.72 -19.15
N GLY A 686 -2.82 34.45 -20.23
CA GLY A 686 -1.51 34.43 -20.87
C GLY A 686 -1.24 33.22 -21.80
N GLY A 687 -2.25 32.73 -22.50
CA GLY A 687 -2.16 31.67 -23.49
C GLY A 687 -2.76 32.02 -24.83
N ASP A 688 -2.75 31.07 -25.76
CA ASP A 688 -3.28 31.26 -27.11
C ASP A 688 -4.78 30.98 -27.20
N VAL A 689 -5.37 30.32 -26.19
CA VAL A 689 -6.77 29.85 -26.17
C VAL A 689 -7.54 30.46 -25.01
N ASN A 690 -8.84 30.73 -25.25
CA ASN A 690 -9.74 31.31 -24.25
C ASN A 690 -10.98 30.45 -24.12
N PHE A 691 -11.15 29.76 -23.02
CA PHE A 691 -12.36 29.00 -22.75
C PHE A 691 -12.65 28.87 -21.23
N ILE A 692 -13.91 28.62 -20.92
CA ILE A 692 -14.36 28.17 -19.61
C ILE A 692 -14.88 26.76 -19.78
N ARG A 693 -14.24 25.80 -19.10
CA ARG A 693 -14.64 24.41 -19.11
C ARG A 693 -15.17 24.03 -17.74
N SER A 694 -16.41 23.56 -17.69
CA SER A 694 -17.05 23.08 -16.46
C SER A 694 -17.42 21.62 -16.62
N THR A 695 -17.11 20.79 -15.64
CA THR A 695 -17.49 19.38 -15.60
C THR A 695 -17.99 19.00 -14.22
N ALA A 696 -19.02 18.17 -14.20
CA ALA A 696 -19.59 17.62 -12.99
C ALA A 696 -19.74 16.11 -13.11
N GLU A 697 -19.44 15.39 -12.04
CA GLU A 697 -19.64 13.96 -11.94
C GLU A 697 -20.20 13.62 -10.55
N ALA A 698 -21.16 12.70 -10.50
CA ALA A 698 -21.67 12.13 -9.26
C ALA A 698 -21.76 10.61 -9.40
N ARG A 699 -21.32 9.89 -8.38
CA ARG A 699 -21.44 8.44 -8.29
C ARG A 699 -22.00 8.09 -6.91
N THR A 700 -23.02 7.26 -6.88
CA THR A 700 -23.53 6.69 -5.62
C THR A 700 -23.50 5.18 -5.67
N TYR A 701 -23.16 4.62 -4.53
CA TYR A 701 -23.05 3.17 -4.34
C TYR A 701 -24.08 2.77 -3.30
N TYR A 702 -24.80 1.71 -3.60
CA TYR A 702 -25.83 1.20 -2.73
C TYR A 702 -25.80 -0.32 -2.70
N GLU A 703 -25.64 -0.90 -1.54
CA GLU A 703 -25.72 -2.35 -1.34
C GLU A 703 -27.20 -2.76 -1.37
N LEU A 704 -27.62 -3.44 -2.45
CA LEU A 704 -29.01 -3.88 -2.63
C LEU A 704 -29.34 -5.05 -1.72
N PHE A 705 -28.47 -6.04 -1.69
CA PHE A 705 -28.51 -7.21 -0.83
C PHE A 705 -27.11 -7.80 -0.79
N SER A 706 -26.88 -8.77 0.10
CA SER A 706 -25.53 -9.30 0.38
C SER A 706 -24.63 -9.37 -0.84
N ASP A 707 -23.61 -8.50 -0.88
CA ASP A 707 -22.54 -8.42 -1.88
C ASP A 707 -22.94 -7.93 -3.29
N VAL A 708 -24.20 -7.59 -3.53
CA VAL A 708 -24.62 -6.95 -4.78
C VAL A 708 -24.64 -5.44 -4.61
N VAL A 709 -23.76 -4.78 -5.30
CA VAL A 709 -23.60 -3.32 -5.24
C VAL A 709 -24.18 -2.68 -6.49
N ALA A 710 -25.19 -1.82 -6.32
CA ALA A 710 -25.67 -0.94 -7.39
C ALA A 710 -24.83 0.31 -7.42
N VAL A 711 -24.42 0.70 -8.62
CA VAL A 711 -23.67 1.93 -8.90
C VAL A 711 -24.49 2.80 -9.84
N PHE A 712 -24.75 4.01 -9.44
CA PHE A 712 -25.37 5.03 -10.28
C PHE A 712 -24.33 6.11 -10.54
N LYS A 713 -24.11 6.42 -11.81
CA LYS A 713 -23.18 7.47 -12.24
C LYS A 713 -23.93 8.49 -13.09
N LEU A 714 -23.75 9.75 -12.77
CA LEU A 714 -24.17 10.89 -13.58
C LEU A 714 -22.95 11.74 -13.88
N GLN A 715 -22.82 12.21 -15.10
CA GLN A 715 -21.74 13.09 -15.51
C GLN A 715 -22.22 14.07 -16.57
N GLY A 716 -21.63 15.26 -16.60
CA GLY A 716 -21.93 16.26 -17.58
C GLY A 716 -20.86 17.33 -17.66
N GLY A 717 -20.80 18.01 -18.77
CA GLY A 717 -19.84 19.08 -18.95
C GLY A 717 -20.24 20.04 -20.04
N ASN A 718 -19.71 21.24 -19.91
CA ASN A 718 -19.85 22.31 -20.87
C ASN A 718 -18.50 23.01 -21.05
N ILE A 719 -18.21 23.42 -22.27
CA ILE A 719 -17.11 24.31 -22.60
C ILE A 719 -17.63 25.46 -23.46
N THR A 720 -17.21 26.66 -23.10
CA THR A 720 -17.61 27.88 -23.79
C THR A 720 -16.36 28.73 -24.04
N GLY A 721 -16.18 29.17 -25.30
CA GLY A 721 -15.15 30.16 -25.66
C GLY A 721 -15.51 31.54 -25.13
N TRP A 722 -14.54 32.40 -24.88
CA TRP A 722 -14.71 33.79 -24.51
C TRP A 722 -13.66 34.68 -25.19
N GLY A 723 -13.95 35.99 -25.30
CA GLY A 723 -13.02 36.99 -25.83
C GLY A 723 -12.79 36.88 -27.34
N ASP A 724 -13.86 36.62 -28.12
CA ASP A 724 -13.86 36.53 -29.58
C ASP A 724 -12.83 35.52 -30.18
N LYS A 725 -12.45 34.51 -29.40
CA LYS A 725 -11.64 33.37 -29.88
C LYS A 725 -12.51 32.14 -30.09
N ASP A 726 -12.38 31.55 -31.27
CA ASP A 726 -13.02 30.27 -31.60
C ASP A 726 -12.44 29.14 -30.73
N LEU A 727 -13.30 28.21 -30.33
CA LEU A 727 -12.84 26.96 -29.75
C LEU A 727 -12.13 26.10 -30.79
N ARG A 728 -10.96 25.56 -30.42
CA ARG A 728 -10.27 24.62 -31.28
C ARG A 728 -10.88 23.22 -31.16
N MET A 729 -10.70 22.38 -32.17
CA MET A 729 -11.12 20.98 -32.14
C MET A 729 -10.57 20.26 -30.91
N LEU A 730 -9.31 20.52 -30.51
CA LEU A 730 -8.66 19.92 -29.35
C LEU A 730 -9.21 20.39 -27.99
N ASP A 731 -9.92 21.51 -27.95
CA ASP A 731 -10.56 22.04 -26.76
C ASP A 731 -11.93 21.40 -26.50
N HIS A 732 -12.58 20.82 -27.51
CA HIS A 732 -13.85 20.13 -27.39
C HIS A 732 -13.75 18.84 -26.58
N PHE A 733 -14.86 18.42 -25.98
CA PHE A 733 -14.95 17.11 -25.35
C PHE A 733 -14.96 16.03 -26.43
N GLN A 734 -14.10 15.04 -26.27
CA GLN A 734 -14.12 13.84 -27.08
C GLN A 734 -14.49 12.64 -26.21
N MET A 735 -15.65 12.06 -26.49
CA MET A 735 -16.23 11.03 -25.65
C MET A 735 -16.35 9.69 -26.38
N GLY A 736 -16.36 8.63 -25.60
CA GLY A 736 -16.49 7.26 -26.08
C GLY A 736 -16.97 6.39 -24.93
N PRO A 737 -16.25 5.29 -24.63
CA PRO A 737 -16.70 4.30 -23.67
C PRO A 737 -16.73 4.82 -22.22
N GLN A 738 -16.10 5.96 -21.90
CA GLN A 738 -16.22 6.59 -20.59
C GLN A 738 -17.59 7.25 -20.37
N LEU A 739 -18.31 7.58 -21.47
CA LEU A 739 -19.66 8.11 -21.44
C LEU A 739 -20.71 7.01 -21.64
N VAL A 740 -20.59 6.26 -22.73
CA VAL A 740 -21.46 5.13 -23.08
C VAL A 740 -20.61 3.98 -23.58
N ARG A 741 -20.59 2.86 -22.86
CA ARG A 741 -19.85 1.64 -23.28
C ARG A 741 -20.47 1.07 -24.56
N GLY A 742 -19.67 0.40 -25.39
CA GLY A 742 -20.11 -0.09 -26.70
C GLY A 742 -19.75 0.83 -27.85
N PHE A 743 -19.27 2.02 -27.53
CA PHE A 743 -18.71 2.95 -28.52
C PHE A 743 -17.19 3.02 -28.40
N ALA A 744 -16.52 3.26 -29.53
CA ALA A 744 -15.08 3.37 -29.61
C ALA A 744 -14.55 4.64 -28.88
N PRO A 745 -13.26 4.76 -28.56
CA PRO A 745 -12.65 6.02 -28.18
C PRO A 745 -12.95 7.12 -29.20
N ALA A 746 -13.39 8.30 -28.74
CA ALA A 746 -13.91 9.37 -29.59
C ALA A 746 -14.98 8.89 -30.61
N GLY A 747 -15.71 7.83 -30.24
CA GLY A 747 -16.74 7.20 -31.11
C GLY A 747 -18.09 7.88 -31.12
N LEU A 748 -18.32 8.79 -30.19
CA LEU A 748 -19.56 9.54 -30.02
C LEU A 748 -19.40 11.01 -30.40
N GLY A 749 -20.48 11.61 -30.85
CA GLY A 749 -20.58 13.06 -31.05
C GLY A 749 -20.25 13.53 -32.44
N PRO A 750 -20.10 14.87 -32.63
CA PRO A 750 -19.87 15.49 -33.92
C PRO A 750 -18.65 14.95 -34.66
N ARG A 751 -18.82 14.71 -35.97
CA ARG A 751 -17.79 14.22 -36.88
C ARG A 751 -17.76 15.00 -38.16
N ASP A 752 -16.65 15.00 -38.82
CA ASP A 752 -16.52 15.49 -40.18
C ASP A 752 -16.87 14.38 -41.18
N LEU A 753 -18.01 14.46 -41.81
CA LEU A 753 -18.44 13.52 -42.84
C LEU A 753 -17.96 13.90 -44.24
N THR A 754 -17.33 15.06 -44.40
CA THR A 754 -16.87 15.56 -45.71
C THR A 754 -15.46 15.07 -46.04
N ALA A 755 -14.65 14.76 -45.06
CA ALA A 755 -13.30 14.29 -45.21
C ALA A 755 -13.27 12.79 -45.49
N GLY A 756 -13.21 12.38 -46.74
CA GLY A 756 -12.87 11.05 -47.22
C GLY A 756 -13.27 9.87 -46.37
N THR A 757 -12.33 8.96 -46.16
CA THR A 757 -12.54 7.73 -45.37
C THR A 757 -12.35 7.91 -43.87
N ASN A 758 -11.70 9.00 -43.41
CA ASN A 758 -11.29 9.09 -41.99
C ASN A 758 -12.39 9.57 -41.04
N GLN A 759 -13.27 10.44 -41.50
CA GLN A 759 -14.40 10.98 -40.72
C GLN A 759 -13.97 11.32 -39.28
N ASP A 760 -12.98 12.22 -39.13
CA ASP A 760 -12.37 12.53 -37.84
C ASP A 760 -13.39 13.01 -36.81
N PRO A 761 -13.23 12.64 -35.52
CA PRO A 761 -14.06 13.16 -34.45
C PRO A 761 -13.74 14.64 -34.20
N LEU A 762 -14.75 15.47 -34.25
CA LEU A 762 -14.63 16.90 -33.98
C LEU A 762 -14.82 17.24 -32.50
N GLY A 763 -15.51 16.35 -31.76
CA GLY A 763 -15.92 16.60 -30.40
C GLY A 763 -17.10 17.59 -30.28
N GLY A 764 -17.62 17.79 -29.09
CA GLY A 764 -18.71 18.69 -28.77
C GLY A 764 -18.40 19.57 -27.58
N THR A 765 -19.15 20.65 -27.45
CA THR A 765 -19.04 21.58 -26.31
C THR A 765 -19.88 21.14 -25.12
N MET A 766 -20.88 20.30 -25.34
CA MET A 766 -21.80 19.83 -24.31
C MET A 766 -21.89 18.31 -24.30
N TYR A 767 -21.87 17.72 -23.11
CA TYR A 767 -22.20 16.32 -22.94
C TYR A 767 -22.93 16.05 -21.62
N TRP A 768 -23.71 15.00 -21.61
CA TRP A 768 -24.25 14.39 -20.41
C TRP A 768 -24.26 12.89 -20.56
N GLY A 769 -24.19 12.20 -19.44
CA GLY A 769 -24.27 10.75 -19.40
C GLY A 769 -24.78 10.24 -18.07
N ALA A 770 -25.51 9.14 -18.13
CA ALA A 770 -25.97 8.40 -16.98
C ALA A 770 -25.65 6.91 -17.16
N SER A 771 -25.26 6.28 -16.08
CA SER A 771 -24.95 4.85 -16.04
C SER A 771 -25.55 4.21 -14.80
N VAL A 772 -26.10 3.04 -14.97
CA VAL A 772 -26.57 2.17 -13.90
C VAL A 772 -25.86 0.83 -14.05
N GLU A 773 -25.22 0.38 -13.00
CA GLU A 773 -24.46 -0.88 -12.99
C GLU A 773 -24.77 -1.65 -11.73
N ALA A 774 -25.01 -2.94 -11.84
CA ALA A 774 -25.08 -3.87 -10.72
C ALA A 774 -23.87 -4.79 -10.76
N GLN A 775 -23.11 -4.82 -9.68
CA GLN A 775 -21.92 -5.67 -9.52
C GLN A 775 -22.19 -6.75 -8.48
N ALA A 776 -21.83 -7.97 -8.78
CA ALA A 776 -21.95 -9.10 -7.88
C ALA A 776 -20.72 -10.02 -7.96
N PRO A 777 -20.19 -10.52 -6.84
CA PRO A 777 -19.18 -11.57 -6.87
C PRO A 777 -19.78 -12.88 -7.39
N PHE A 778 -18.95 -13.72 -8.00
CA PHE A 778 -19.39 -15.06 -8.36
C PHE A 778 -19.41 -15.94 -7.11
N THR A 779 -20.61 -16.42 -6.73
CA THR A 779 -20.82 -17.21 -5.51
C THR A 779 -20.14 -18.58 -5.51
N PHE A 780 -19.75 -19.09 -6.68
CA PHE A 780 -19.05 -20.38 -6.85
C PHE A 780 -17.52 -20.24 -6.83
N LEU A 781 -17.00 -19.03 -6.78
CA LEU A 781 -15.55 -18.75 -6.68
C LEU A 781 -15.21 -18.14 -5.32
N PRO A 782 -14.05 -18.46 -4.75
CA PRO A 782 -13.54 -17.74 -3.58
C PRO A 782 -13.42 -16.24 -3.89
N LYS A 783 -13.75 -15.37 -2.95
CA LYS A 783 -13.63 -13.92 -3.15
C LYS A 783 -12.21 -13.45 -3.47
N ASP A 784 -11.21 -14.20 -3.02
CA ASP A 784 -9.81 -13.91 -3.36
C ASP A 784 -9.47 -14.15 -4.82
N ALA A 785 -10.26 -14.89 -5.54
CA ALA A 785 -10.17 -14.89 -6.98
C ALA A 785 -10.37 -13.48 -7.54
N GLY A 786 -10.97 -12.56 -6.72
CA GLY A 786 -11.17 -11.17 -7.07
C GLY A 786 -12.10 -10.95 -8.26
N LEU A 787 -12.92 -11.97 -8.62
CA LEU A 787 -13.77 -11.95 -9.80
C LEU A 787 -15.19 -11.49 -9.43
N LYS A 788 -15.69 -10.49 -10.15
CA LYS A 788 -17.07 -9.97 -10.05
C LYS A 788 -17.69 -9.90 -11.43
N GLY A 789 -18.95 -10.27 -11.53
CA GLY A 789 -19.79 -10.00 -12.69
C GLY A 789 -20.42 -8.60 -12.57
N ALA A 790 -20.64 -7.93 -13.69
CA ALA A 790 -21.39 -6.70 -13.77
C ALA A 790 -22.42 -6.76 -14.87
N VAL A 791 -23.56 -6.12 -14.65
CA VAL A 791 -24.58 -5.84 -15.68
C VAL A 791 -24.82 -4.34 -15.67
N PHE A 792 -24.87 -3.73 -16.84
CA PHE A 792 -24.95 -2.29 -16.92
C PHE A 792 -25.83 -1.79 -18.06
N ALA A 793 -26.31 -0.56 -17.88
CA ALA A 793 -26.97 0.22 -18.91
C ALA A 793 -26.43 1.65 -18.86
N ASP A 794 -26.04 2.16 -20.02
CA ASP A 794 -25.49 3.51 -20.19
C ASP A 794 -26.34 4.29 -21.18
N VAL A 795 -26.46 5.58 -20.91
CA VAL A 795 -27.09 6.54 -21.85
C VAL A 795 -26.35 7.87 -21.78
N GLY A 796 -26.21 8.53 -22.92
CA GLY A 796 -25.56 9.85 -22.95
C GLY A 796 -25.59 10.47 -24.34
N SER A 797 -25.18 11.73 -24.40
CA SER A 797 -25.06 12.48 -25.65
C SER A 797 -23.85 13.42 -25.57
N LEU A 798 -23.25 13.65 -26.72
CA LEU A 798 -22.20 14.65 -26.94
C LEU A 798 -22.57 15.41 -28.22
N TRP A 799 -22.68 16.75 -28.14
CA TRP A 799 -23.13 17.59 -29.25
C TRP A 799 -22.59 19.03 -29.16
N ASP A 800 -23.04 19.88 -30.09
CA ASP A 800 -22.75 21.30 -30.16
C ASP A 800 -21.29 21.60 -30.50
N TYR A 801 -20.93 21.32 -31.75
CA TYR A 801 -19.60 21.69 -32.25
C TYR A 801 -19.54 23.21 -32.50
N LYS A 802 -18.63 23.92 -31.85
CA LYS A 802 -18.41 25.36 -31.94
C LYS A 802 -17.06 25.74 -32.54
N GLY A 803 -16.36 24.77 -33.12
CA GLY A 803 -15.15 25.06 -33.87
C GLY A 803 -15.40 25.69 -35.22
N PRO A 804 -14.41 26.29 -35.82
CA PRO A 804 -14.54 26.90 -37.14
C PRO A 804 -14.93 25.88 -38.23
N THR A 805 -15.96 26.23 -39.00
CA THR A 805 -16.50 25.39 -40.07
C THR A 805 -15.97 25.77 -41.46
N SER A 806 -15.20 26.84 -41.62
CA SER A 806 -14.60 27.29 -42.86
C SER A 806 -13.14 27.62 -42.69
N TRP A 807 -12.38 27.46 -43.74
CA TRP A 807 -10.98 27.86 -43.77
C TRP A 807 -10.66 28.70 -44.98
N SER A 808 -10.35 29.96 -44.75
CA SER A 808 -10.15 30.96 -45.80
C SER A 808 -8.92 30.64 -46.70
N VAL A 809 -7.97 29.89 -46.21
CA VAL A 809 -6.75 29.50 -46.94
C VAL A 809 -7.05 28.51 -48.08
N THR A 810 -7.97 27.57 -47.84
CA THR A 810 -8.36 26.56 -48.82
C THR A 810 -9.70 26.80 -49.48
N GLY A 811 -10.54 27.67 -48.89
CA GLY A 811 -11.92 27.89 -49.34
C GLY A 811 -12.87 26.75 -49.02
N GLU A 812 -12.37 25.71 -48.28
CA GLU A 812 -13.18 24.57 -47.90
C GLU A 812 -14.12 24.89 -46.76
N THR A 813 -15.25 24.21 -46.73
CA THR A 813 -16.23 24.26 -45.63
C THR A 813 -16.45 22.88 -45.04
N LEU A 814 -16.48 22.81 -43.73
CA LEU A 814 -16.81 21.62 -42.95
C LEU A 814 -18.31 21.51 -42.75
N SER A 815 -18.87 20.35 -43.01
CA SER A 815 -20.27 20.03 -42.67
C SER A 815 -20.28 18.99 -41.52
N PRO A 816 -20.31 19.43 -40.26
CA PRO A 816 -20.30 18.51 -39.13
C PRO A 816 -21.61 17.77 -39.01
N SER A 817 -21.54 16.50 -38.75
CA SER A 817 -22.69 15.74 -38.25
C SER A 817 -22.83 16.03 -36.77
N ASP A 818 -23.71 16.93 -36.41
CA ASP A 818 -23.93 17.38 -35.03
C ASP A 818 -25.40 17.21 -34.62
N VAL A 819 -25.65 16.17 -33.81
CA VAL A 819 -27.03 15.82 -33.44
C VAL A 819 -27.10 15.57 -31.94
N ASN A 820 -27.93 16.35 -31.25
CA ASN A 820 -28.24 16.13 -29.84
C ASN A 820 -29.28 15.00 -29.68
N GLN A 821 -28.89 13.78 -30.02
CA GLN A 821 -29.71 12.60 -29.78
C GLN A 821 -28.99 11.66 -28.76
N PRO A 822 -29.73 11.04 -27.83
CA PRO A 822 -29.13 10.12 -26.89
C PRO A 822 -28.62 8.87 -27.59
N ARG A 823 -27.42 8.40 -27.15
CA ARG A 823 -26.90 7.09 -27.46
C ARG A 823 -27.09 6.23 -26.21
N ALA A 824 -27.45 4.98 -26.39
CA ALA A 824 -27.67 4.08 -25.27
C ALA A 824 -27.08 2.70 -25.56
N SER A 825 -26.64 2.03 -24.52
CA SER A 825 -26.14 0.66 -24.59
C SER A 825 -26.51 -0.11 -23.34
N VAL A 826 -26.55 -1.43 -23.50
CA VAL A 826 -26.62 -2.39 -22.39
C VAL A 826 -25.49 -3.39 -22.53
N GLY A 827 -25.06 -3.94 -21.42
CA GLY A 827 -23.96 -4.90 -21.48
C GLY A 827 -23.70 -5.66 -20.21
N VAL A 828 -22.72 -6.54 -20.32
CA VAL A 828 -22.20 -7.34 -19.22
C VAL A 828 -20.71 -7.10 -19.07
N GLY A 829 -20.25 -7.16 -17.84
CA GLY A 829 -18.84 -6.96 -17.51
C GLY A 829 -18.29 -8.07 -16.62
N LEU A 830 -17.03 -8.36 -16.79
CA LEU A 830 -16.22 -9.16 -15.87
C LEU A 830 -15.15 -8.29 -15.29
N ILE A 831 -15.15 -8.15 -13.97
CA ILE A 831 -14.17 -7.38 -13.22
C ILE A 831 -13.29 -8.36 -12.46
N TRP A 832 -12.00 -8.28 -12.65
CA TRP A 832 -11.04 -9.16 -11.96
C TRP A 832 -9.98 -8.33 -11.24
N ASN A 833 -10.00 -8.34 -9.92
CA ASN A 833 -8.91 -7.81 -9.11
C ASN A 833 -7.76 -8.80 -9.10
N SER A 834 -7.00 -8.84 -10.20
CA SER A 834 -5.91 -9.78 -10.35
C SER A 834 -4.68 -9.36 -9.53
N PRO A 835 -3.74 -10.28 -9.23
CA PRO A 835 -2.47 -9.94 -8.61
C PRO A 835 -1.60 -8.96 -9.43
N PHE A 836 -1.89 -8.85 -10.72
CA PHE A 836 -1.21 -7.95 -11.65
C PHE A 836 -1.92 -6.59 -11.81
N GLY A 837 -2.95 -6.34 -11.01
CA GLY A 837 -3.81 -5.17 -11.08
C GLY A 837 -5.24 -5.48 -11.54
N PRO A 838 -6.12 -4.48 -11.46
CA PRO A 838 -7.51 -4.66 -11.87
C PRO A 838 -7.60 -4.86 -13.40
N LEU A 839 -8.34 -5.88 -13.79
CA LEU A 839 -8.69 -6.18 -15.18
C LEU A 839 -10.19 -6.05 -15.34
N ARG A 840 -10.63 -5.46 -16.46
CA ARG A 840 -12.04 -5.34 -16.78
C ARG A 840 -12.30 -5.73 -18.23
N PHE A 841 -13.31 -6.57 -18.43
CA PHE A 841 -13.79 -6.99 -19.73
C PHE A 841 -15.26 -6.60 -19.83
N ASP A 842 -15.61 -5.74 -20.77
CA ASP A 842 -16.99 -5.35 -21.02
C ASP A 842 -17.41 -5.78 -22.42
N TYR A 843 -18.57 -6.39 -22.51
CA TYR A 843 -19.27 -6.62 -23.77
C TYR A 843 -20.58 -5.85 -23.74
N SER A 844 -20.75 -4.94 -24.70
CA SER A 844 -21.89 -4.04 -24.72
C SER A 844 -22.51 -3.94 -26.11
N ILE A 845 -23.81 -3.85 -26.14
CA ILE A 845 -24.63 -3.76 -27.34
C ILE A 845 -25.24 -2.36 -27.39
N PRO A 846 -24.86 -1.54 -28.36
CA PRO A 846 -25.49 -0.26 -28.58
C PRO A 846 -26.94 -0.44 -29.02
N LEU A 847 -27.88 0.15 -28.27
CA LEU A 847 -29.31 0.12 -28.57
C LEU A 847 -29.73 1.35 -29.38
N LEU A 848 -29.17 2.51 -29.02
CA LEU A 848 -29.40 3.79 -29.74
C LEU A 848 -28.04 4.31 -30.20
N LYS A 849 -27.93 4.53 -31.50
CA LYS A 849 -26.69 4.99 -32.16
C LYS A 849 -27.05 5.83 -33.38
N GLN A 850 -26.13 6.62 -33.90
CA GLN A 850 -26.20 7.29 -35.20
C GLN A 850 -25.33 6.51 -36.23
N ASP A 851 -25.60 6.67 -37.49
CA ASP A 851 -24.90 5.98 -38.57
C ASP A 851 -23.41 6.34 -38.66
N PHE A 852 -23.04 7.51 -38.17
CA PHE A 852 -21.67 8.00 -38.14
C PHE A 852 -20.93 7.64 -36.82
N ASP A 853 -21.62 7.07 -35.82
CA ASP A 853 -20.97 6.65 -34.57
C ASP A 853 -20.06 5.44 -34.82
N ARG A 854 -18.90 5.42 -34.17
CA ARG A 854 -17.99 4.27 -34.21
C ARG A 854 -18.22 3.36 -33.03
N ILE A 855 -18.47 2.09 -33.32
CA ILE A 855 -18.84 1.08 -32.33
C ILE A 855 -17.63 0.21 -31.99
N GLN A 856 -17.47 -0.09 -30.71
CA GLN A 856 -16.59 -1.10 -30.17
C GLN A 856 -17.31 -1.88 -29.07
N GLN A 857 -17.93 -2.98 -29.43
CA GLN A 857 -18.74 -3.79 -28.51
C GLN A 857 -17.92 -4.45 -27.41
N PHE A 858 -16.77 -5.00 -27.75
CA PHE A 858 -15.87 -5.62 -26.79
C PHE A 858 -14.78 -4.66 -26.37
N ARG A 859 -14.64 -4.48 -25.06
CA ARG A 859 -13.59 -3.69 -24.45
C ARG A 859 -12.86 -4.51 -23.42
N PHE A 860 -11.55 -4.47 -23.50
CA PHE A 860 -10.67 -4.96 -22.46
C PHE A 860 -9.79 -3.82 -21.99
N GLY A 861 -9.65 -3.72 -20.70
CA GLY A 861 -8.72 -2.81 -20.05
C GLY A 861 -8.13 -3.48 -18.82
N GLY A 862 -6.82 -3.38 -18.66
CA GLY A 862 -6.15 -3.98 -17.52
C GLY A 862 -4.84 -3.28 -17.22
N GLY A 863 -4.48 -3.18 -15.94
CA GLY A 863 -3.26 -2.57 -15.47
C GLY A 863 -3.46 -1.77 -14.19
N THR A 864 -2.40 -1.19 -13.69
CA THR A 864 -2.39 -0.45 -12.43
C THR A 864 -2.93 0.99 -12.52
N LYS A 865 -3.29 1.46 -13.71
CA LYS A 865 -3.90 2.78 -13.92
C LYS A 865 -5.15 2.65 -14.78
N PHE A 866 -6.27 2.90 -14.17
CA PHE A 866 -7.55 3.15 -14.84
C PHE A 866 -8.22 4.38 -14.25
#